data_bad6606eadfde54b15601f5b37813459
#
_entry.id   bad6606eadfde54b15601f5b37813459
#
_cell.length_a   1.000
_cell.length_b   1.000
_cell.length_c   1.000
_cell.angle_alpha   90.00
_cell.angle_beta   90.00
_cell.angle_gamma   90.00
#
_symmetry.space_group_name_H-M   'P 1'
#
loop_
_entity.id
_entity.type
_entity.pdbx_description
1 polymer ?
#
loop_
_entity_poly.entity_id
_entity_poly.type
_entity_poly.pdbx_seq_one_letter_code
_entity_poly.pdbx_strand_id
1 'polypeptide(L)'
;MIGTVLLVSTLLFAFAAAFCDTQGKTRQAAVAAYLAGIAAIGAAATLFVAILGDDFSVAYVISYSSMDLPLLYKFSAFWAGQQGSFLLWLAIHACVGILLVRSGRMTAAGRSIYHLLTAMLTVLVLIKSPFVPADVIVFDGHGMNPLLQDPWMAVHPPIIFAGYALLAVPFVYSIESMIKNPMDGDFLIPMRRWTLIAWAFLGAGIFIGGYWAYKVLGWGGYWGWDPVENSSLVPWLLACVLLHLISVARERCGAFYLVHLAAIFSYAFVLYGTFLTRSGILGDFSVHSFAGSEIGLYIALANAVVLLFGLGILTVRIERLPKGAVYEQHRSRDFFVLLGMLLIVFIVAIVFFGMSMPLISGLLGESAAVDTNYYVRTSLPIAVPLVLLMALGVLLPYGSGRIARPVWIFVISVGGGILAGLVGATDILSVLLSTFAVLAVAAAIEAFRRQQIGLGGMVAHVGAGLAFLAFILSGTGSQTTTVILIPDEPQEVYGHTIIYRGQMFAESGNEKSYRYEVDGVLYEAVTKLRANGEDAAREPAIARSIVGDLYIAPSPTSGGRAELILHRGKTVMGINDYAYRYESLAFEPQGSGKTLVTAQIALTDGEEVDDAAPTILATETGGTSQPIEVMNGKFRIRLTGVSADERDIRIEILPSEAEEASLPVPASVSTKPGISILWLACVLVTVGGLLAAAQAENRGKGGGSEV
;
A
#
# COMPACT_ATOMS: atom_id res chain seq x y z
N MET A 1 -10.40 -10.08 -27.19
CA MET A 1 -11.71 -10.78 -27.37
C MET A 1 -11.91 -11.94 -26.38
N ILE A 2 -10.97 -12.87 -26.23
CA ILE A 2 -11.12 -14.04 -25.33
C ILE A 2 -11.38 -13.60 -23.88
N GLY A 3 -10.61 -12.67 -23.33
CA GLY A 3 -10.75 -12.20 -21.97
C GLY A 3 -12.15 -11.58 -21.68
N THR A 4 -12.67 -10.79 -22.62
CA THR A 4 -14.03 -10.21 -22.49
C THR A 4 -15.10 -11.30 -22.49
N VAL A 5 -14.99 -12.34 -23.35
CA VAL A 5 -15.91 -13.48 -23.36
C VAL A 5 -15.86 -14.22 -22.02
N LEU A 6 -14.67 -14.41 -21.45
CA LEU A 6 -14.50 -15.06 -20.14
C LEU A 6 -15.13 -14.21 -19.01
N LEU A 7 -15.00 -12.87 -19.04
CA LEU A 7 -15.67 -11.99 -18.08
C LEU A 7 -17.19 -12.05 -18.19
N VAL A 8 -17.74 -12.03 -19.42
CA VAL A 8 -19.19 -12.20 -19.63
C VAL A 8 -19.63 -13.58 -19.14
N SER A 9 -18.86 -14.64 -19.41
CA SER A 9 -19.12 -15.99 -18.90
C SER A 9 -19.10 -16.03 -17.37
N THR A 10 -18.15 -15.36 -16.72
CA THR A 10 -18.08 -15.22 -15.27
C THR A 10 -19.37 -14.60 -14.73
N LEU A 11 -19.84 -13.51 -15.33
CA LEU A 11 -21.06 -12.82 -14.93
C LEU A 11 -22.29 -13.73 -15.04
N LEU A 12 -22.46 -14.38 -16.18
CA LEU A 12 -23.61 -15.27 -16.44
C LEU A 12 -23.61 -16.47 -15.49
N PHE A 13 -22.46 -17.11 -15.28
CA PHE A 13 -22.36 -18.24 -14.37
C PHE A 13 -22.50 -17.84 -12.90
N ALA A 14 -22.05 -16.65 -12.50
CA ALA A 14 -22.27 -16.14 -11.14
C ALA A 14 -23.77 -15.92 -10.87
N PHE A 15 -24.50 -15.30 -11.81
CA PHE A 15 -25.97 -15.19 -11.70
C PHE A 15 -26.66 -16.55 -11.72
N ALA A 16 -26.22 -17.47 -12.58
CA ALA A 16 -26.80 -18.82 -12.62
C ALA A 16 -26.57 -19.57 -11.31
N ALA A 17 -25.37 -19.44 -10.70
CA ALA A 17 -25.06 -20.03 -9.41
C ALA A 17 -25.96 -19.46 -8.31
N ALA A 18 -26.07 -18.13 -8.23
CA ALA A 18 -26.95 -17.46 -7.27
C ALA A 18 -28.41 -17.89 -7.44
N PHE A 19 -28.93 -17.93 -8.66
CA PHE A 19 -30.27 -18.36 -8.95
C PHE A 19 -30.53 -19.84 -8.61
N CYS A 20 -29.62 -20.74 -8.97
CA CYS A 20 -29.73 -22.15 -8.64
C CYS A 20 -29.74 -22.40 -7.12
N ASP A 21 -28.94 -21.67 -6.37
CA ASP A 21 -28.90 -21.73 -4.90
C ASP A 21 -30.27 -21.29 -4.31
N THR A 22 -30.91 -20.22 -4.82
CA THR A 22 -32.23 -19.77 -4.35
C THR A 22 -33.33 -20.79 -4.66
N GLN A 23 -33.15 -21.60 -5.73
CA GLN A 23 -34.10 -22.68 -6.09
C GLN A 23 -33.79 -24.02 -5.38
N GLY A 24 -32.82 -24.06 -4.47
CA GLY A 24 -32.40 -25.29 -3.80
C GLY A 24 -31.66 -26.31 -4.69
N LYS A 25 -31.27 -25.91 -5.90
CA LYS A 25 -30.58 -26.76 -6.88
C LYS A 25 -29.06 -26.78 -6.62
N THR A 26 -28.64 -27.29 -5.45
CA THR A 26 -27.30 -27.19 -4.91
C THR A 26 -26.19 -27.71 -5.84
N ARG A 27 -26.44 -28.85 -6.55
CA ARG A 27 -25.45 -29.41 -7.50
C ARG A 27 -25.26 -28.50 -8.71
N GLN A 28 -26.34 -27.95 -9.26
CA GLN A 28 -26.27 -27.03 -10.41
C GLN A 28 -25.61 -25.69 -10.01
N ALA A 29 -25.95 -25.18 -8.82
CA ALA A 29 -25.32 -24.01 -8.25
C ALA A 29 -23.77 -24.19 -8.09
N ALA A 30 -23.38 -25.34 -7.57
CA ALA A 30 -21.92 -25.63 -7.42
C ALA A 30 -21.21 -25.70 -8.78
N VAL A 31 -21.80 -26.36 -9.78
CA VAL A 31 -21.22 -26.41 -11.13
C VAL A 31 -21.13 -25.02 -11.73
N ALA A 32 -22.20 -24.22 -11.66
CA ALA A 32 -22.15 -22.83 -12.16
C ALA A 32 -21.10 -21.97 -11.42
N ALA A 33 -20.95 -22.14 -10.09
CA ALA A 33 -19.95 -21.45 -9.30
C ALA A 33 -18.52 -21.82 -9.71
N TYR A 34 -18.24 -23.11 -9.95
CA TYR A 34 -16.94 -23.55 -10.47
C TYR A 34 -16.66 -22.97 -11.86
N LEU A 35 -17.67 -22.95 -12.75
CA LEU A 35 -17.53 -22.38 -14.09
C LEU A 35 -17.28 -20.86 -14.02
N ALA A 36 -17.99 -20.13 -13.14
CA ALA A 36 -17.70 -18.72 -12.89
C ALA A 36 -16.27 -18.50 -12.41
N GLY A 37 -15.80 -19.31 -11.44
CA GLY A 37 -14.45 -19.23 -10.91
C GLY A 37 -13.38 -19.52 -11.97
N ILE A 38 -13.56 -20.60 -12.75
CA ILE A 38 -12.65 -20.96 -13.84
C ILE A 38 -12.60 -19.87 -14.91
N ALA A 39 -13.74 -19.29 -15.28
CA ALA A 39 -13.80 -18.21 -16.26
C ALA A 39 -13.09 -16.93 -15.75
N ALA A 40 -13.28 -16.56 -14.48
CA ALA A 40 -12.59 -15.41 -13.88
C ALA A 40 -11.07 -15.60 -13.84
N ILE A 41 -10.61 -16.79 -13.42
CA ILE A 41 -9.18 -17.14 -13.40
C ILE A 41 -8.65 -17.22 -14.84
N GLY A 42 -9.43 -17.74 -15.79
CA GLY A 42 -9.07 -17.77 -17.21
C GLY A 42 -8.94 -16.38 -17.81
N ALA A 43 -9.81 -15.42 -17.43
CA ALA A 43 -9.68 -14.02 -17.83
C ALA A 43 -8.36 -13.40 -17.29
N ALA A 44 -8.05 -13.66 -16.01
CA ALA A 44 -6.78 -13.21 -15.43
C ALA A 44 -5.57 -13.83 -16.15
N ALA A 45 -5.61 -15.14 -16.43
CA ALA A 45 -4.56 -15.82 -17.17
C ALA A 45 -4.39 -15.25 -18.60
N THR A 46 -5.49 -14.86 -19.27
CA THR A 46 -5.44 -14.25 -20.60
C THR A 46 -4.68 -12.93 -20.60
N LEU A 47 -4.93 -12.04 -19.63
CA LEU A 47 -4.18 -10.79 -19.50
C LEU A 47 -2.71 -11.07 -19.17
N PHE A 48 -2.46 -12.03 -18.29
CA PHE A 48 -1.12 -12.41 -17.89
C PHE A 48 -0.29 -12.92 -19.08
N VAL A 49 -0.88 -13.78 -19.92
CA VAL A 49 -0.26 -14.27 -21.16
C VAL A 49 0.01 -13.12 -22.13
N ALA A 50 -0.93 -12.19 -22.29
CA ALA A 50 -0.75 -11.01 -23.16
C ALA A 50 0.44 -10.14 -22.71
N ILE A 51 0.60 -9.91 -21.37
CA ILE A 51 1.72 -9.15 -20.82
C ILE A 51 3.05 -9.88 -21.04
N LEU A 52 3.11 -11.18 -20.73
CA LEU A 52 4.35 -11.96 -20.88
C LEU A 52 4.75 -12.17 -22.34
N GLY A 53 3.79 -12.16 -23.25
CA GLY A 53 4.00 -12.30 -24.69
C GLY A 53 4.18 -10.97 -25.41
N ASP A 54 4.24 -9.84 -24.71
CA ASP A 54 4.35 -8.50 -25.26
C ASP A 54 3.30 -8.23 -26.36
N ASP A 55 2.04 -8.64 -26.09
CA ASP A 55 0.92 -8.47 -27.04
C ASP A 55 0.42 -7.02 -27.02
N PHE A 56 1.10 -6.15 -27.75
CA PHE A 56 0.75 -4.75 -27.88
C PHE A 56 -0.52 -4.48 -28.71
N SER A 57 -1.24 -5.50 -29.14
CA SER A 57 -2.61 -5.33 -29.64
C SER A 57 -3.62 -4.99 -28.54
N VAL A 58 -3.21 -5.09 -27.27
CA VAL A 58 -4.00 -4.77 -26.08
C VAL A 58 -3.53 -3.46 -25.47
N ALA A 59 -4.41 -2.46 -25.39
CA ALA A 59 -4.09 -1.12 -24.86
C ALA A 59 -3.48 -1.14 -23.44
N TYR A 60 -3.91 -2.09 -22.59
CA TYR A 60 -3.34 -2.28 -21.27
C TYR A 60 -1.86 -2.66 -21.29
N VAL A 61 -1.47 -3.56 -22.21
CA VAL A 61 -0.07 -4.02 -22.33
C VAL A 61 0.82 -2.87 -22.79
N ILE A 62 0.38 -2.07 -23.77
CA ILE A 62 1.10 -0.86 -24.18
C ILE A 62 1.36 0.07 -23.00
N SER A 63 0.35 0.28 -22.14
CA SER A 63 0.41 1.28 -21.07
C SER A 63 1.30 0.86 -19.89
N TYR A 64 1.51 -0.44 -19.65
CA TYR A 64 2.13 -0.93 -18.41
C TYR A 64 3.27 -1.93 -18.61
N SER A 65 3.61 -2.30 -19.85
CA SER A 65 4.70 -3.22 -20.15
C SER A 65 5.58 -2.68 -21.27
N SER A 66 6.77 -3.26 -21.44
CA SER A 66 7.68 -3.04 -22.55
C SER A 66 8.53 -4.30 -22.76
N MET A 67 9.18 -4.40 -23.92
CA MET A 67 9.98 -5.59 -24.27
C MET A 67 11.18 -5.77 -23.34
N ASP A 68 11.80 -4.68 -22.92
CA ASP A 68 12.96 -4.62 -22.02
C ASP A 68 12.61 -4.69 -20.53
N LEU A 69 11.31 -4.68 -20.17
CA LEU A 69 10.89 -4.72 -18.78
C LEU A 69 11.30 -6.06 -18.13
N PRO A 70 12.04 -6.06 -16.99
CA PRO A 70 12.43 -7.28 -16.31
C PRO A 70 11.25 -8.18 -15.96
N LEU A 71 11.43 -9.50 -16.04
CA LEU A 71 10.35 -10.48 -15.86
C LEU A 71 9.56 -10.30 -14.56
N LEU A 72 10.23 -9.98 -13.45
CA LEU A 72 9.58 -9.69 -12.17
C LEU A 72 8.55 -8.55 -12.31
N TYR A 73 8.91 -7.52 -13.05
CA TYR A 73 8.03 -6.36 -13.24
C TYR A 73 6.99 -6.59 -14.33
N LYS A 74 7.24 -7.47 -15.32
CA LYS A 74 6.17 -7.97 -16.20
C LYS A 74 5.09 -8.71 -15.40
N PHE A 75 5.46 -9.49 -14.37
CA PHE A 75 4.49 -10.07 -13.45
C PHE A 75 3.67 -8.99 -12.71
N SER A 76 4.31 -7.96 -12.20
CA SER A 76 3.62 -6.89 -11.46
C SER A 76 2.88 -5.92 -12.37
N ALA A 77 3.20 -5.84 -13.65
CA ALA A 77 2.46 -5.08 -14.66
C ALA A 77 0.98 -5.50 -14.71
N PHE A 78 0.67 -6.76 -14.39
CA PHE A 78 -0.71 -7.25 -14.31
C PHE A 78 -1.60 -6.38 -13.41
N TRP A 79 -1.10 -5.88 -12.29
CA TRP A 79 -1.86 -5.04 -11.34
C TRP A 79 -1.37 -3.60 -11.26
N ALA A 80 -0.43 -3.19 -12.10
CA ALA A 80 0.08 -1.82 -12.11
C ALA A 80 -1.00 -0.80 -12.50
N GLY A 81 -1.92 -1.19 -13.38
CA GLY A 81 -3.04 -0.37 -13.80
C GLY A 81 -4.33 -0.64 -13.03
N GLN A 82 -5.26 0.29 -13.14
CA GLN A 82 -6.59 0.21 -12.51
C GLN A 82 -7.37 -1.03 -12.97
N GLN A 83 -7.37 -1.31 -14.28
CA GLN A 83 -8.12 -2.40 -14.89
C GLN A 83 -7.61 -3.77 -14.42
N GLY A 84 -6.28 -3.95 -14.45
CA GLY A 84 -5.65 -5.19 -14.01
C GLY A 84 -5.80 -5.43 -12.52
N SER A 85 -5.76 -4.38 -11.69
CA SER A 85 -5.98 -4.51 -10.24
C SER A 85 -7.41 -4.95 -9.90
N PHE A 86 -8.44 -4.50 -10.63
CA PHE A 86 -9.81 -5.01 -10.48
C PHE A 86 -9.92 -6.47 -10.92
N LEU A 87 -9.25 -6.85 -12.01
CA LEU A 87 -9.24 -8.24 -12.47
C LEU A 87 -8.52 -9.14 -11.47
N LEU A 88 -7.43 -8.67 -10.84
CA LEU A 88 -6.76 -9.39 -9.76
C LEU A 88 -7.71 -9.62 -8.57
N TRP A 89 -8.42 -8.58 -8.15
CA TRP A 89 -9.40 -8.70 -7.08
C TRP A 89 -10.49 -9.72 -7.41
N LEU A 90 -11.06 -9.66 -8.63
CA LEU A 90 -12.03 -10.64 -9.09
C LEU A 90 -11.48 -12.07 -9.10
N ALA A 91 -10.25 -12.26 -9.59
CA ALA A 91 -9.62 -13.59 -9.62
C ALA A 91 -9.42 -14.17 -8.22
N ILE A 92 -8.92 -13.37 -7.27
CA ILE A 92 -8.75 -13.78 -5.86
C ILE A 92 -10.12 -14.06 -5.23
N HIS A 93 -11.13 -13.19 -5.46
CA HIS A 93 -12.49 -13.38 -4.96
C HIS A 93 -13.09 -14.68 -5.52
N ALA A 94 -12.88 -14.98 -6.79
CA ALA A 94 -13.31 -16.24 -7.41
C ALA A 94 -12.63 -17.46 -6.78
N CYS A 95 -11.32 -17.41 -6.50
CA CYS A 95 -10.62 -18.46 -5.77
C CYS A 95 -11.24 -18.72 -4.38
N VAL A 96 -11.54 -17.64 -3.64
CA VAL A 96 -12.20 -17.73 -2.33
C VAL A 96 -13.60 -18.35 -2.50
N GLY A 97 -14.35 -17.98 -3.55
CA GLY A 97 -15.66 -18.55 -3.88
C GLY A 97 -15.60 -20.07 -4.11
N ILE A 98 -14.61 -20.54 -4.86
CA ILE A 98 -14.35 -21.99 -5.06
C ILE A 98 -14.10 -22.69 -3.70
N LEU A 99 -13.29 -22.09 -2.83
CA LEU A 99 -13.03 -22.65 -1.49
C LEU A 99 -14.28 -22.70 -0.63
N LEU A 100 -15.14 -21.67 -0.68
CA LEU A 100 -16.40 -21.63 0.05
C LEU A 100 -17.36 -22.73 -0.41
N VAL A 101 -17.54 -22.90 -1.72
CA VAL A 101 -18.37 -23.98 -2.29
C VAL A 101 -17.83 -25.34 -1.89
N ARG A 102 -16.50 -25.56 -2.03
CA ARG A 102 -15.85 -26.82 -1.66
C ARG A 102 -15.97 -27.15 -0.18
N SER A 103 -15.95 -26.13 0.70
CA SER A 103 -16.03 -26.34 2.15
C SER A 103 -17.38 -26.89 2.60
N GLY A 104 -18.44 -26.64 1.86
CA GLY A 104 -19.82 -27.03 2.18
C GLY A 104 -20.39 -26.40 3.47
N ARG A 105 -19.66 -25.45 4.09
CA ARG A 105 -20.03 -24.85 5.38
C ARG A 105 -20.98 -23.67 5.28
N MET A 106 -21.04 -23.03 4.11
CA MET A 106 -21.93 -21.90 3.83
C MET A 106 -23.24 -22.39 3.25
N THR A 107 -24.36 -21.83 3.69
CA THR A 107 -25.69 -22.24 3.17
C THR A 107 -25.91 -21.75 1.74
N ALA A 108 -27.00 -22.22 1.10
CA ALA A 108 -27.39 -21.75 -0.22
C ALA A 108 -27.63 -20.23 -0.25
N ALA A 109 -28.22 -19.66 0.80
CA ALA A 109 -28.45 -18.23 0.90
C ALA A 109 -27.12 -17.45 0.95
N GLY A 110 -26.16 -17.88 1.76
CA GLY A 110 -24.84 -17.28 1.85
C GLY A 110 -24.08 -17.38 0.52
N ARG A 111 -24.06 -18.57 -0.11
CA ARG A 111 -23.41 -18.73 -1.42
C ARG A 111 -24.07 -17.84 -2.49
N SER A 112 -25.40 -17.75 -2.50
CA SER A 112 -26.13 -16.87 -3.43
C SER A 112 -25.67 -15.42 -3.30
N ILE A 113 -25.55 -14.89 -2.06
CA ILE A 113 -25.08 -13.53 -1.80
C ILE A 113 -23.62 -13.38 -2.29
N TYR A 114 -22.76 -14.36 -2.00
CA TYR A 114 -21.35 -14.32 -2.44
C TYR A 114 -21.25 -14.28 -3.97
N HIS A 115 -22.06 -15.06 -4.69
CA HIS A 115 -22.10 -15.06 -6.16
C HIS A 115 -22.63 -13.73 -6.72
N LEU A 116 -23.56 -13.06 -6.04
CA LEU A 116 -24.00 -11.72 -6.41
C LEU A 116 -22.87 -10.67 -6.23
N LEU A 117 -22.06 -10.79 -5.18
CA LEU A 117 -20.86 -9.96 -5.03
C LEU A 117 -19.83 -10.25 -6.13
N THR A 118 -19.66 -11.53 -6.53
CA THR A 118 -18.83 -11.89 -7.70
C THR A 118 -19.35 -11.23 -8.97
N ALA A 119 -20.67 -11.27 -9.21
CA ALA A 119 -21.30 -10.62 -10.36
C ALA A 119 -21.08 -9.09 -10.33
N MET A 120 -21.22 -8.45 -9.17
CA MET A 120 -20.98 -7.02 -8.97
C MET A 120 -19.52 -6.65 -9.31
N LEU A 121 -18.54 -7.40 -8.79
CA LEU A 121 -17.13 -7.16 -9.13
C LEU A 121 -16.86 -7.40 -10.62
N THR A 122 -17.48 -8.42 -11.23
CA THR A 122 -17.34 -8.68 -12.67
C THR A 122 -17.87 -7.53 -13.52
N VAL A 123 -18.98 -6.91 -13.12
CA VAL A 123 -19.52 -5.72 -13.79
C VAL A 123 -18.52 -4.56 -13.70
N LEU A 124 -17.89 -4.32 -12.56
CA LEU A 124 -16.84 -3.28 -12.44
C LEU A 124 -15.65 -3.57 -13.35
N VAL A 125 -15.20 -4.83 -13.47
CA VAL A 125 -14.13 -5.22 -14.40
C VAL A 125 -14.56 -5.05 -15.85
N LEU A 126 -15.82 -5.30 -16.20
CA LEU A 126 -16.33 -5.09 -17.57
C LEU A 126 -16.41 -3.62 -17.94
N ILE A 127 -16.82 -2.74 -17.01
CA ILE A 127 -16.88 -1.28 -17.21
C ILE A 127 -15.45 -0.73 -17.47
N LYS A 128 -14.46 -1.22 -16.74
CA LYS A 128 -13.06 -0.83 -16.88
C LYS A 128 -12.24 -2.05 -17.31
N SER A 129 -12.51 -2.53 -18.53
CA SER A 129 -11.92 -3.77 -19.03
C SER A 129 -10.44 -3.60 -19.38
N PRO A 130 -9.55 -4.53 -18.98
CA PRO A 130 -8.17 -4.56 -19.43
C PRO A 130 -8.01 -5.11 -20.86
N PHE A 131 -9.08 -5.59 -21.50
CA PHE A 131 -9.06 -6.24 -22.80
C PHE A 131 -9.51 -5.30 -23.94
N VAL A 132 -9.36 -4.00 -23.75
CA VAL A 132 -9.61 -3.01 -24.82
C VAL A 132 -8.52 -3.16 -25.87
N PRO A 133 -8.88 -3.32 -27.17
CA PRO A 133 -7.89 -3.29 -28.24
C PRO A 133 -7.13 -1.97 -28.26
N ALA A 134 -5.90 -2.01 -28.71
CA ALA A 134 -5.12 -0.81 -28.94
C ALA A 134 -5.65 -0.07 -30.19
N ASP A 135 -5.76 1.24 -30.09
CA ASP A 135 -6.17 2.11 -31.21
C ASP A 135 -5.00 2.41 -32.17
N VAL A 136 -3.78 2.13 -31.73
CA VAL A 136 -2.53 2.36 -32.46
C VAL A 136 -1.69 1.10 -32.52
N ILE A 137 -0.94 0.94 -33.60
CA ILE A 137 0.04 -0.14 -33.77
C ILE A 137 1.37 0.40 -33.28
N VAL A 138 1.90 -0.20 -32.21
CA VAL A 138 3.22 0.11 -31.65
C VAL A 138 4.09 -1.14 -31.65
N PHE A 139 5.40 -0.98 -31.75
CA PHE A 139 6.35 -2.11 -31.65
C PHE A 139 6.78 -2.39 -30.21
N ASP A 140 6.64 -1.41 -29.31
CA ASP A 140 6.95 -1.53 -27.90
C ASP A 140 5.97 -0.74 -27.06
N GLY A 141 5.86 -1.07 -25.77
CA GLY A 141 5.01 -0.37 -24.82
C GLY A 141 5.74 0.77 -24.10
N HIS A 142 4.97 1.53 -23.31
CA HIS A 142 5.48 2.67 -22.52
C HIS A 142 6.29 2.23 -21.29
N GLY A 143 6.26 0.94 -20.95
CA GLY A 143 6.88 0.41 -19.73
C GLY A 143 6.10 0.74 -18.45
N MET A 144 6.66 0.30 -17.35
CA MET A 144 6.10 0.54 -16.02
C MET A 144 6.72 1.78 -15.38
N ASN A 145 5.93 2.56 -14.66
CA ASN A 145 6.43 3.68 -13.88
C ASN A 145 7.60 3.22 -12.97
N PRO A 146 8.76 3.88 -13.00
CA PRO A 146 9.94 3.51 -12.20
C PRO A 146 9.68 3.39 -10.70
N LEU A 147 8.76 4.17 -10.12
CA LEU A 147 8.32 4.05 -8.73
C LEU A 147 7.73 2.67 -8.38
N LEU A 148 7.09 2.01 -9.37
CA LEU A 148 6.47 0.70 -9.19
C LEU A 148 7.47 -0.46 -9.42
N GLN A 149 8.68 -0.17 -9.93
CA GLN A 149 9.72 -1.15 -10.18
C GLN A 149 10.54 -1.41 -8.91
N ASP A 150 9.88 -1.97 -7.90
CA ASP A 150 10.48 -2.43 -6.66
C ASP A 150 9.83 -3.77 -6.24
N PRO A 151 10.60 -4.76 -5.72
CA PRO A 151 10.06 -6.06 -5.33
C PRO A 151 8.96 -5.99 -4.26
N TRP A 152 9.03 -5.04 -3.32
CA TRP A 152 8.01 -4.87 -2.28
C TRP A 152 6.72 -4.30 -2.85
N MET A 153 6.83 -3.39 -3.83
CA MET A 153 5.67 -2.92 -4.58
C MET A 153 5.05 -4.03 -5.44
N ALA A 154 5.86 -4.94 -5.98
CA ALA A 154 5.33 -6.10 -6.71
C ALA A 154 4.48 -7.02 -5.82
N VAL A 155 4.85 -7.20 -4.54
CA VAL A 155 4.18 -8.13 -3.61
C VAL A 155 3.00 -7.47 -2.86
N HIS A 156 3.08 -6.17 -2.55
CA HIS A 156 2.11 -5.45 -1.72
C HIS A 156 0.67 -5.50 -2.24
N PRO A 157 0.32 -5.11 -3.50
CA PRO A 157 -1.06 -5.03 -3.95
C PRO A 157 -1.81 -6.37 -3.97
N PRO A 158 -1.21 -7.51 -4.41
CA PRO A 158 -1.90 -8.80 -4.33
C PRO A 158 -2.32 -9.18 -2.91
N ILE A 159 -1.52 -8.85 -1.91
CA ILE A 159 -1.82 -9.17 -0.51
C ILE A 159 -2.95 -8.28 0.01
N ILE A 160 -2.98 -6.98 -0.34
CA ILE A 160 -4.10 -6.07 -0.04
C ILE A 160 -5.40 -6.60 -0.67
N PHE A 161 -5.39 -6.95 -1.96
CA PHE A 161 -6.59 -7.47 -2.64
C PHE A 161 -7.04 -8.82 -2.09
N ALA A 162 -6.12 -9.66 -1.59
CA ALA A 162 -6.48 -10.87 -0.85
C ALA A 162 -7.25 -10.51 0.43
N GLY A 163 -6.77 -9.54 1.20
CA GLY A 163 -7.48 -9.01 2.38
C GLY A 163 -8.87 -8.50 2.04
N TYR A 164 -9.01 -7.72 0.97
CA TYR A 164 -10.29 -7.18 0.50
C TYR A 164 -11.27 -8.27 0.07
N ALA A 165 -10.82 -9.23 -0.73
CA ALA A 165 -11.65 -10.36 -1.16
C ALA A 165 -12.12 -11.23 0.02
N LEU A 166 -11.24 -11.44 0.99
CA LEU A 166 -11.54 -12.24 2.18
C LEU A 166 -12.52 -11.54 3.14
N LEU A 167 -12.54 -10.19 3.21
CA LEU A 167 -13.51 -9.46 4.06
C LEU A 167 -14.95 -9.56 3.54
N ALA A 168 -15.19 -9.93 2.28
CA ALA A 168 -16.52 -10.25 1.80
C ALA A 168 -17.13 -11.46 2.53
N VAL A 169 -16.30 -12.39 3.02
CA VAL A 169 -16.80 -13.64 3.64
C VAL A 169 -17.48 -13.40 4.99
N PRO A 170 -16.89 -12.67 5.97
CA PRO A 170 -17.59 -12.34 7.22
C PRO A 170 -18.85 -11.49 6.99
N PHE A 171 -18.87 -10.59 5.98
CA PHE A 171 -20.08 -9.89 5.58
C PHE A 171 -21.18 -10.89 5.17
N VAL A 172 -20.85 -11.84 4.29
CA VAL A 172 -21.81 -12.85 3.82
C VAL A 172 -22.31 -13.73 4.96
N TYR A 173 -21.43 -14.21 5.88
CA TYR A 173 -21.88 -14.97 7.06
C TYR A 173 -22.81 -14.15 7.96
N SER A 174 -22.56 -12.84 8.08
CA SER A 174 -23.43 -11.93 8.82
C SER A 174 -24.84 -11.89 8.23
N ILE A 175 -24.96 -11.68 6.91
CA ILE A 175 -26.24 -11.60 6.22
C ILE A 175 -26.96 -12.97 6.23
N GLU A 176 -26.22 -14.06 5.96
CA GLU A 176 -26.74 -15.42 5.98
C GLU A 176 -27.37 -15.78 7.33
N SER A 177 -26.67 -15.49 8.44
CA SER A 177 -27.20 -15.81 9.77
C SER A 177 -28.48 -15.03 10.10
N MET A 178 -28.54 -13.75 9.74
CA MET A 178 -29.75 -12.92 9.93
C MET A 178 -30.95 -13.42 9.10
N ILE A 179 -30.70 -13.96 7.91
CA ILE A 179 -31.77 -14.51 7.05
C ILE A 179 -32.26 -15.85 7.57
N LYS A 180 -31.34 -16.77 7.92
CA LYS A 180 -31.63 -18.17 8.28
C LYS A 180 -32.17 -18.30 9.71
N ASN A 181 -31.36 -17.99 10.69
CA ASN A 181 -31.69 -18.08 12.10
C ASN A 181 -30.92 -17.02 12.91
N PRO A 182 -31.52 -15.86 13.15
CA PRO A 182 -30.84 -14.78 13.86
C PRO A 182 -30.45 -15.10 15.30
N MET A 183 -31.04 -16.14 15.90
CA MET A 183 -30.78 -16.56 17.30
C MET A 183 -29.62 -17.54 17.43
N ASP A 184 -29.17 -18.15 16.32
CA ASP A 184 -28.15 -19.17 16.33
C ASP A 184 -26.75 -18.55 16.24
N GLY A 185 -25.86 -18.93 17.15
CA GLY A 185 -24.47 -18.47 17.23
C GLY A 185 -23.46 -19.29 16.41
N ASP A 186 -23.88 -20.33 15.71
CA ASP A 186 -22.99 -21.23 14.95
C ASP A 186 -22.16 -20.50 13.87
N PHE A 187 -22.70 -19.40 13.33
CA PHE A 187 -22.02 -18.57 12.35
C PHE A 187 -20.75 -17.88 12.89
N LEU A 188 -20.63 -17.69 14.20
CA LEU A 188 -19.50 -16.99 14.82
C LEU A 188 -18.17 -17.73 14.62
N ILE A 189 -18.18 -19.08 14.58
CA ILE A 189 -16.99 -19.91 14.45
C ILE A 189 -16.35 -19.74 13.05
N PRO A 190 -17.05 -20.03 11.94
CA PRO A 190 -16.50 -19.82 10.61
C PRO A 190 -16.22 -18.34 10.31
N MET A 191 -17.10 -17.43 10.76
CA MET A 191 -16.87 -15.99 10.60
C MET A 191 -15.56 -15.56 11.27
N ARG A 192 -15.30 -15.97 12.49
CA ARG A 192 -14.05 -15.65 13.20
C ARG A 192 -12.81 -16.10 12.42
N ARG A 193 -12.83 -17.34 11.91
CA ARG A 193 -11.71 -17.89 11.14
C ARG A 193 -11.41 -17.06 9.87
N TRP A 194 -12.45 -16.78 9.08
CA TRP A 194 -12.29 -15.99 7.85
C TRP A 194 -11.88 -14.56 8.13
N THR A 195 -12.41 -13.95 9.19
CA THR A 195 -12.01 -12.61 9.62
C THR A 195 -10.55 -12.58 10.06
N LEU A 196 -10.04 -13.60 10.78
CA LEU A 196 -8.62 -13.70 11.17
C LEU A 196 -7.70 -13.78 9.95
N ILE A 197 -8.07 -14.60 8.95
CA ILE A 197 -7.31 -14.72 7.71
C ILE A 197 -7.34 -13.38 6.96
N ALA A 198 -8.51 -12.78 6.79
CA ALA A 198 -8.67 -11.49 6.12
C ALA A 198 -7.85 -10.37 6.81
N TRP A 199 -7.93 -10.30 8.14
CA TRP A 199 -7.20 -9.35 8.96
C TRP A 199 -5.69 -9.51 8.85
N ALA A 200 -5.20 -10.74 8.85
CA ALA A 200 -3.78 -11.04 8.71
C ALA A 200 -3.26 -10.67 7.32
N PHE A 201 -3.99 -11.02 6.25
CA PHE A 201 -3.60 -10.63 4.88
C PHE A 201 -3.65 -9.12 4.67
N LEU A 202 -4.72 -8.46 5.10
CA LEU A 202 -4.84 -7.02 4.93
C LEU A 202 -3.77 -6.27 5.75
N GLY A 203 -3.51 -6.71 7.00
CA GLY A 203 -2.43 -6.18 7.82
C GLY A 203 -1.06 -6.39 7.20
N ALA A 204 -0.75 -7.60 6.71
CA ALA A 204 0.50 -7.88 6.01
C ALA A 204 0.68 -6.96 4.78
N GLY A 205 -0.39 -6.76 3.99
CA GLY A 205 -0.37 -5.84 2.87
C GLY A 205 -0.06 -4.41 3.30
N ILE A 206 -0.73 -3.89 4.33
CA ILE A 206 -0.47 -2.55 4.91
C ILE A 206 0.99 -2.42 5.34
N PHE A 207 1.52 -3.41 6.07
CA PHE A 207 2.89 -3.37 6.61
C PHE A 207 3.96 -3.45 5.51
N ILE A 208 3.74 -4.28 4.49
CA ILE A 208 4.65 -4.36 3.33
C ILE A 208 4.63 -3.04 2.54
N GLY A 209 3.45 -2.41 2.38
CA GLY A 209 3.32 -1.08 1.78
C GLY A 209 4.07 0.00 2.56
N GLY A 210 3.98 -0.01 3.89
CA GLY A 210 4.74 0.87 4.76
C GLY A 210 6.26 0.66 4.65
N TYR A 211 6.70 -0.60 4.52
CA TYR A 211 8.11 -0.92 4.29
C TYR A 211 8.60 -0.45 2.91
N TRP A 212 7.77 -0.62 1.87
CA TRP A 212 8.05 -0.07 0.54
C TRP A 212 8.19 1.45 0.58
N ALA A 213 7.24 2.15 1.22
CA ALA A 213 7.29 3.61 1.37
C ALA A 213 8.58 4.06 2.07
N TYR A 214 8.97 3.38 3.16
CA TYR A 214 10.20 3.64 3.90
C TYR A 214 11.45 3.48 3.04
N LYS A 215 11.48 2.45 2.17
CA LYS A 215 12.64 2.12 1.34
C LYS A 215 12.76 3.00 0.08
N VAL A 216 11.63 3.41 -0.52
CA VAL A 216 11.62 3.91 -1.92
C VAL A 216 11.27 5.40 -2.02
N LEU A 217 10.43 5.94 -1.12
CA LEU A 217 9.90 7.28 -1.31
C LEU A 217 10.84 8.42 -0.83
N GLY A 218 11.93 8.12 -0.16
CA GLY A 218 12.98 9.10 0.18
C GLY A 218 12.65 10.12 1.30
N TRP A 219 11.42 10.13 1.83
CA TRP A 219 11.01 11.05 2.89
C TRP A 219 11.27 10.54 4.32
N GLY A 220 11.77 9.32 4.45
CA GLY A 220 12.22 8.74 5.72
C GLY A 220 11.11 8.30 6.66
N GLY A 221 9.87 8.22 6.20
CA GLY A 221 8.74 7.70 6.95
C GLY A 221 8.20 6.40 6.37
N TYR A 222 7.43 5.68 7.18
CA TYR A 222 6.77 4.42 6.82
C TYR A 222 5.25 4.56 6.68
N TRP A 223 4.69 5.72 7.03
CA TRP A 223 3.27 6.04 6.98
C TRP A 223 3.07 7.54 6.80
N GLY A 224 2.50 7.94 5.68
CA GLY A 224 2.30 9.34 5.30
C GLY A 224 0.93 9.89 5.70
N TRP A 225 0.04 9.07 6.28
CA TRP A 225 -1.37 9.41 6.47
C TRP A 225 -2.08 9.78 5.15
N ASP A 226 -1.53 9.29 4.04
CA ASP A 226 -2.12 9.43 2.72
C ASP A 226 -3.54 8.85 2.71
N PRO A 227 -4.53 9.52 2.08
CA PRO A 227 -5.90 8.99 2.01
C PRO A 227 -6.01 7.58 1.43
N VAL A 228 -5.10 7.19 0.51
CA VAL A 228 -5.08 5.83 -0.05
C VAL A 228 -4.55 4.82 0.98
N GLU A 229 -3.48 5.15 1.71
CA GLU A 229 -3.00 4.34 2.83
C GLU A 229 -4.13 4.13 3.87
N ASN A 230 -4.76 5.23 4.28
CA ASN A 230 -5.86 5.23 5.24
C ASN A 230 -7.07 4.41 4.77
N SER A 231 -7.30 4.31 3.44
CA SER A 231 -8.39 3.53 2.86
C SER A 231 -8.28 2.02 3.13
N SER A 232 -7.08 1.52 3.37
CA SER A 232 -6.82 0.13 3.77
C SER A 232 -6.80 -0.03 5.30
N LEU A 233 -6.38 0.99 6.03
CA LEU A 233 -6.31 0.99 7.50
C LEU A 233 -7.71 0.91 8.13
N VAL A 234 -8.69 1.65 7.62
CA VAL A 234 -10.06 1.69 8.17
C VAL A 234 -10.73 0.31 8.16
N PRO A 235 -10.82 -0.45 7.05
CA PRO A 235 -11.40 -1.79 7.08
C PRO A 235 -10.57 -2.77 7.92
N TRP A 236 -9.25 -2.62 8.04
CA TRP A 236 -8.40 -3.43 8.92
C TRP A 236 -8.70 -3.21 10.40
N LEU A 237 -8.88 -1.96 10.83
CA LEU A 237 -9.29 -1.62 12.21
C LEU A 237 -10.69 -2.14 12.50
N LEU A 238 -11.64 -2.02 11.57
CA LEU A 238 -13.00 -2.56 11.72
C LEU A 238 -13.02 -4.09 11.77
N ALA A 239 -12.15 -4.77 11.01
CA ALA A 239 -11.97 -6.21 11.13
C ALA A 239 -11.38 -6.60 12.50
N CYS A 240 -10.50 -5.79 13.09
CA CYS A 240 -10.03 -5.95 14.46
C CYS A 240 -11.20 -5.81 15.47
N VAL A 241 -12.04 -4.80 15.31
CA VAL A 241 -13.27 -4.62 16.10
C VAL A 241 -14.16 -5.86 15.96
N LEU A 242 -14.40 -6.33 14.75
CA LEU A 242 -15.22 -7.53 14.48
C LEU A 242 -14.68 -8.76 15.20
N LEU A 243 -13.36 -9.02 15.16
CA LEU A 243 -12.73 -10.17 15.84
C LEU A 243 -12.97 -10.17 17.36
N HIS A 244 -12.86 -9.01 17.96
CA HIS A 244 -13.07 -8.87 19.41
C HIS A 244 -14.56 -8.95 19.78
N LEU A 245 -15.44 -8.36 18.97
CA LEU A 245 -16.89 -8.47 19.15
C LEU A 245 -17.38 -9.92 18.97
N ILE A 246 -16.82 -10.70 18.03
CA ILE A 246 -17.10 -12.15 17.93
C ILE A 246 -16.69 -12.87 19.23
N SER A 247 -15.57 -12.48 19.82
CA SER A 247 -15.13 -13.11 21.09
C SER A 247 -16.07 -12.77 22.26
N VAL A 248 -16.58 -11.54 22.32
CA VAL A 248 -17.61 -11.15 23.29
C VAL A 248 -18.94 -11.85 22.99
N ALA A 249 -19.35 -11.91 21.72
CA ALA A 249 -20.63 -12.50 21.31
C ALA A 249 -20.73 -14.01 21.62
N ARG A 250 -19.61 -14.71 21.65
CA ARG A 250 -19.56 -16.14 22.06
C ARG A 250 -19.93 -16.34 23.54
N GLU A 251 -19.68 -15.35 24.38
CA GLU A 251 -20.01 -15.37 25.81
C GLU A 251 -21.33 -14.63 26.10
N ARG A 252 -21.65 -13.63 25.28
CA ARG A 252 -22.75 -12.68 25.48
C ARG A 252 -23.55 -12.50 24.18
N CYS A 253 -24.63 -13.23 24.05
CA CYS A 253 -25.46 -13.18 22.83
C CYS A 253 -26.05 -11.78 22.54
N GLY A 254 -26.19 -10.92 23.53
CA GLY A 254 -26.57 -9.51 23.33
C GLY A 254 -25.62 -8.71 22.45
N ALA A 255 -24.37 -9.18 22.21
CA ALA A 255 -23.41 -8.54 21.33
C ALA A 255 -23.59 -8.92 19.83
N PHE A 256 -24.51 -9.81 19.45
CA PHE A 256 -24.69 -10.23 18.05
C PHE A 256 -24.96 -9.05 17.12
N TYR A 257 -25.80 -8.13 17.54
CA TYR A 257 -26.08 -6.90 16.78
C TYR A 257 -24.80 -6.12 16.42
N LEU A 258 -23.87 -5.98 17.38
CA LEU A 258 -22.59 -5.30 17.14
C LEU A 258 -21.69 -6.08 16.16
N VAL A 259 -21.70 -7.42 16.21
CA VAL A 259 -20.99 -8.28 15.27
C VAL A 259 -21.49 -8.06 13.85
N HIS A 260 -22.82 -8.06 13.65
CA HIS A 260 -23.40 -7.81 12.32
C HIS A 260 -23.05 -6.42 11.81
N LEU A 261 -23.16 -5.41 12.65
CA LEU A 261 -22.83 -4.03 12.29
C LEU A 261 -21.34 -3.91 11.88
N ALA A 262 -20.43 -4.47 12.66
CA ALA A 262 -18.99 -4.44 12.36
C ALA A 262 -18.66 -5.19 11.07
N ALA A 263 -19.30 -6.33 10.79
CA ALA A 263 -19.12 -7.09 9.57
C ALA A 263 -19.59 -6.32 8.32
N ILE A 264 -20.75 -5.65 8.40
CA ILE A 264 -21.28 -4.82 7.33
C ILE A 264 -20.33 -3.66 7.04
N PHE A 265 -19.92 -2.92 8.05
CA PHE A 265 -19.03 -1.79 7.86
C PHE A 265 -17.63 -2.20 7.41
N SER A 266 -17.05 -3.32 7.88
CA SER A 266 -15.74 -3.79 7.44
C SER A 266 -15.68 -3.97 5.92
N TYR A 267 -16.70 -4.55 5.30
CA TYR A 267 -16.74 -4.73 3.85
C TYR A 267 -17.17 -3.48 3.10
N ALA A 268 -18.13 -2.71 3.62
CA ALA A 268 -18.52 -1.43 3.04
C ALA A 268 -17.33 -0.45 2.94
N PHE A 269 -16.44 -0.43 3.93
CA PHE A 269 -15.26 0.43 3.89
C PHE A 269 -14.17 -0.06 2.94
N VAL A 270 -14.12 -1.35 2.58
CA VAL A 270 -13.31 -1.82 1.45
C VAL A 270 -13.78 -1.18 0.14
N LEU A 271 -15.09 -1.16 -0.10
CA LEU A 271 -15.67 -0.54 -1.30
C LEU A 271 -15.53 0.99 -1.28
N TYR A 272 -15.74 1.61 -0.12
CA TYR A 272 -15.55 3.06 0.05
C TYR A 272 -14.10 3.49 -0.20
N GLY A 273 -13.13 2.78 0.38
CA GLY A 273 -11.72 3.03 0.12
C GLY A 273 -11.38 2.86 -1.36
N THR A 274 -11.91 1.81 -2.00
CA THR A 274 -11.75 1.59 -3.44
C THR A 274 -12.38 2.73 -4.25
N PHE A 275 -13.53 3.26 -3.85
CA PHE A 275 -14.14 4.43 -4.46
C PHE A 275 -13.21 5.64 -4.40
N LEU A 276 -12.71 6.01 -3.21
CA LEU A 276 -11.81 7.16 -3.06
C LEU A 276 -10.56 7.03 -3.93
N THR A 277 -9.93 5.86 -3.94
CA THR A 277 -8.65 5.63 -4.64
C THR A 277 -8.80 5.57 -6.16
N ARG A 278 -10.00 5.29 -6.70
CA ARG A 278 -10.25 5.05 -8.12
C ARG A 278 -11.12 6.10 -8.79
N SER A 279 -11.72 7.01 -8.05
CA SER A 279 -12.59 8.07 -8.57
C SER A 279 -11.85 9.25 -9.19
N GLY A 280 -10.53 9.39 -8.92
CA GLY A 280 -9.75 10.56 -9.29
C GLY A 280 -9.85 11.73 -8.30
N ILE A 281 -10.71 11.64 -7.27
CA ILE A 281 -10.87 12.69 -6.25
C ILE A 281 -9.56 12.97 -5.51
N LEU A 282 -8.71 11.96 -5.37
CA LEU A 282 -7.43 12.05 -4.66
C LEU A 282 -6.24 12.34 -5.58
N GLY A 283 -6.45 12.70 -6.87
CA GLY A 283 -5.39 12.90 -7.86
C GLY A 283 -4.28 13.84 -7.40
N ASP A 284 -4.66 14.94 -6.79
CA ASP A 284 -3.74 15.98 -6.31
C ASP A 284 -3.22 15.74 -4.87
N PHE A 285 -3.74 14.72 -4.17
CA PHE A 285 -3.48 14.49 -2.74
C PHE A 285 -2.77 13.17 -2.43
N SER A 286 -2.55 12.32 -3.43
CA SER A 286 -1.96 11.00 -3.23
C SER A 286 -1.19 10.54 -4.46
N VAL A 287 0.05 10.11 -4.24
CA VAL A 287 0.89 9.45 -5.26
C VAL A 287 0.35 8.06 -5.65
N HIS A 288 -0.57 7.51 -4.88
CA HIS A 288 -1.18 6.19 -5.08
C HIS A 288 -2.53 6.27 -5.80
N SER A 289 -3.05 7.48 -6.10
CA SER A 289 -4.33 7.62 -6.76
C SER A 289 -4.19 7.46 -8.27
N PHE A 290 -5.29 7.07 -8.91
CA PHE A 290 -5.36 7.03 -10.37
C PHE A 290 -6.01 8.32 -10.88
N ALA A 291 -5.51 8.81 -12.03
CA ALA A 291 -6.12 9.95 -12.71
C ALA A 291 -7.61 9.70 -12.98
N GLY A 292 -8.41 10.74 -13.00
CA GLY A 292 -9.88 10.74 -13.03
C GLY A 292 -10.50 9.68 -13.91
N SER A 293 -11.43 8.92 -13.34
CA SER A 293 -12.06 7.79 -13.98
C SER A 293 -13.55 7.78 -13.67
N GLU A 294 -14.39 7.62 -14.69
CA GLU A 294 -15.86 7.50 -14.56
C GLU A 294 -16.32 6.32 -13.70
N ILE A 295 -15.43 5.35 -13.44
CA ILE A 295 -15.75 4.17 -12.64
C ILE A 295 -16.09 4.53 -11.17
N GLY A 296 -15.67 5.70 -10.69
CA GLY A 296 -15.94 6.14 -9.32
C GLY A 296 -17.43 6.08 -8.96
N LEU A 297 -18.32 6.54 -9.85
CA LEU A 297 -19.76 6.48 -9.64
C LEU A 297 -20.25 5.04 -9.47
N TYR A 298 -19.78 4.10 -10.28
CA TYR A 298 -20.22 2.70 -10.21
C TYR A 298 -19.76 2.01 -8.94
N ILE A 299 -18.55 2.34 -8.45
CA ILE A 299 -18.05 1.82 -7.18
C ILE A 299 -18.84 2.43 -6.00
N ALA A 300 -19.17 3.72 -6.06
CA ALA A 300 -20.01 4.38 -5.06
C ALA A 300 -21.42 3.74 -5.00
N LEU A 301 -22.03 3.44 -6.16
CA LEU A 301 -23.31 2.74 -6.23
C LEU A 301 -23.19 1.32 -5.68
N ALA A 302 -22.14 0.57 -6.02
CA ALA A 302 -21.90 -0.76 -5.48
C ALA A 302 -21.75 -0.72 -3.94
N ASN A 303 -21.01 0.27 -3.41
CA ASN A 303 -20.89 0.47 -1.96
C ASN A 303 -22.24 0.80 -1.31
N ALA A 304 -23.02 1.71 -1.92
CA ALA A 304 -24.35 2.06 -1.42
C ALA A 304 -25.29 0.84 -1.40
N VAL A 305 -25.28 0.01 -2.44
CA VAL A 305 -26.09 -1.22 -2.49
C VAL A 305 -25.68 -2.20 -1.37
N VAL A 306 -24.38 -2.45 -1.19
CA VAL A 306 -23.90 -3.37 -0.15
C VAL A 306 -24.23 -2.85 1.25
N LEU A 307 -24.00 -1.57 1.50
CA LEU A 307 -24.27 -0.94 2.80
C LEU A 307 -25.76 -0.90 3.12
N LEU A 308 -26.59 -0.42 2.20
CA LEU A 308 -28.03 -0.32 2.39
C LEU A 308 -28.69 -1.70 2.50
N PHE A 309 -28.22 -2.68 1.72
CA PHE A 309 -28.69 -4.07 1.83
C PHE A 309 -28.35 -4.66 3.20
N GLY A 310 -27.09 -4.51 3.65
CA GLY A 310 -26.65 -5.00 4.97
C GLY A 310 -27.41 -4.35 6.12
N LEU A 311 -27.47 -3.03 6.15
CA LEU A 311 -28.20 -2.26 7.18
C LEU A 311 -29.71 -2.51 7.11
N GLY A 312 -30.28 -2.63 5.91
CA GLY A 312 -31.69 -2.94 5.71
C GLY A 312 -32.09 -4.29 6.31
N ILE A 313 -31.29 -5.34 6.04
CA ILE A 313 -31.51 -6.66 6.67
C ILE A 313 -31.34 -6.57 8.18
N LEU A 314 -30.31 -5.92 8.67
CA LEU A 314 -30.08 -5.76 10.10
C LEU A 314 -31.27 -5.05 10.78
N THR A 315 -31.76 -3.97 10.19
CA THR A 315 -32.93 -3.23 10.72
C THR A 315 -34.19 -4.09 10.75
N VAL A 316 -34.48 -4.83 9.67
CA VAL A 316 -35.65 -5.72 9.60
C VAL A 316 -35.55 -6.88 10.59
N ARG A 317 -34.35 -7.34 10.89
CA ARG A 317 -34.08 -8.50 11.76
C ARG A 317 -33.73 -8.14 13.20
N ILE A 318 -33.55 -6.87 13.54
CA ILE A 318 -33.06 -6.43 14.86
C ILE A 318 -33.91 -6.96 16.02
N GLU A 319 -35.24 -7.02 15.85
CA GLU A 319 -36.15 -7.55 16.87
C GLU A 319 -36.04 -9.08 17.06
N ARG A 320 -35.44 -9.78 16.08
CA ARG A 320 -35.25 -11.24 16.09
C ARG A 320 -33.85 -11.64 16.57
N LEU A 321 -32.96 -10.68 16.79
CA LEU A 321 -31.64 -10.94 17.36
C LEU A 321 -31.75 -11.25 18.85
N PRO A 322 -30.82 -12.06 19.39
CA PRO A 322 -30.77 -12.33 20.83
C PRO A 322 -30.72 -11.02 21.63
N LYS A 323 -31.61 -10.91 22.62
CA LYS A 323 -31.63 -9.79 23.56
C LYS A 323 -30.88 -10.20 24.83
N GLY A 324 -30.05 -9.34 25.36
CA GLY A 324 -29.29 -9.61 26.59
C GLY A 324 -28.23 -8.54 26.88
N ALA A 325 -27.58 -8.68 27.98
CA ALA A 325 -26.48 -7.81 28.34
C ALA A 325 -25.27 -8.06 27.42
N VAL A 326 -24.60 -7.00 27.01
CA VAL A 326 -23.34 -7.09 26.24
C VAL A 326 -22.12 -7.25 27.14
N TYR A 327 -22.23 -6.95 28.41
CA TYR A 327 -21.28 -7.23 29.48
C TYR A 327 -22.01 -7.50 30.79
N GLU A 328 -21.38 -8.19 31.72
CA GLU A 328 -21.99 -8.53 33.01
C GLU A 328 -21.63 -7.54 34.10
N GLN A 329 -20.38 -7.18 34.20
CA GLN A 329 -19.85 -6.28 35.22
C GLN A 329 -18.84 -5.29 34.61
N HIS A 330 -18.74 -4.09 35.20
CA HIS A 330 -17.74 -3.09 34.79
C HIS A 330 -16.27 -3.51 35.02
N ARG A 331 -16.03 -4.57 35.76
CA ARG A 331 -14.70 -5.14 36.02
C ARG A 331 -14.50 -6.49 35.33
N SER A 332 -15.16 -6.70 34.18
CA SER A 332 -15.04 -7.93 33.40
C SER A 332 -14.28 -7.69 32.11
N ARG A 333 -13.76 -8.78 31.53
CA ARG A 333 -13.06 -8.73 30.24
C ARG A 333 -13.94 -8.20 29.12
N ASP A 334 -15.19 -8.65 29.06
CA ASP A 334 -16.17 -8.21 28.07
C ASP A 334 -16.37 -6.67 28.09
N PHE A 335 -16.49 -6.05 29.27
CA PHE A 335 -16.59 -4.59 29.39
C PHE A 335 -15.34 -3.87 28.86
N PHE A 336 -14.13 -4.31 29.24
CA PHE A 336 -12.89 -3.69 28.81
C PHE A 336 -12.67 -3.85 27.30
N VAL A 337 -13.00 -5.02 26.74
CA VAL A 337 -12.95 -5.26 25.30
C VAL A 337 -13.92 -4.35 24.57
N LEU A 338 -15.18 -4.25 25.02
CA LEU A 338 -16.17 -3.36 24.39
C LEU A 338 -15.73 -1.88 24.42
N LEU A 339 -15.19 -1.43 25.55
CA LEU A 339 -14.67 -0.06 25.65
C LEU A 339 -13.47 0.17 24.73
N GLY A 340 -12.54 -0.80 24.65
CA GLY A 340 -11.42 -0.76 23.71
C GLY A 340 -11.90 -0.71 22.26
N MET A 341 -12.91 -1.51 21.89
CA MET A 341 -13.49 -1.49 20.54
C MET A 341 -14.15 -0.14 20.23
N LEU A 342 -14.81 0.48 21.20
CA LEU A 342 -15.36 1.83 21.04
C LEU A 342 -14.26 2.85 20.74
N LEU A 343 -13.11 2.77 21.44
CA LEU A 343 -11.97 3.65 21.15
C LEU A 343 -11.39 3.42 19.76
N ILE A 344 -11.31 2.17 19.28
CA ILE A 344 -10.90 1.88 17.89
C ILE A 344 -11.91 2.49 16.91
N VAL A 345 -13.22 2.41 17.17
CA VAL A 345 -14.25 3.03 16.33
C VAL A 345 -14.09 4.55 16.30
N PHE A 346 -13.69 5.21 17.38
CA PHE A 346 -13.36 6.65 17.36
C PHE A 346 -12.13 6.94 16.49
N ILE A 347 -11.08 6.12 16.56
CA ILE A 347 -9.93 6.25 15.66
C ILE A 347 -10.37 6.06 14.21
N VAL A 348 -11.19 5.03 13.92
CA VAL A 348 -11.77 4.82 12.59
C VAL A 348 -12.53 6.06 12.10
N ALA A 349 -13.35 6.68 12.96
CA ALA A 349 -14.07 7.90 12.60
C ALA A 349 -13.13 9.07 12.27
N ILE A 350 -12.08 9.28 13.08
CA ILE A 350 -11.06 10.30 12.84
C ILE A 350 -10.39 10.08 11.48
N VAL A 351 -9.93 8.85 11.21
CA VAL A 351 -9.24 8.51 9.96
C VAL A 351 -10.20 8.61 8.77
N PHE A 352 -11.44 8.14 8.93
CA PHE A 352 -12.48 8.25 7.90
C PHE A 352 -12.76 9.71 7.52
N PHE A 353 -12.97 10.60 8.48
CA PHE A 353 -13.21 12.00 8.18
C PHE A 353 -11.98 12.66 7.55
N GLY A 354 -10.78 12.40 8.06
CA GLY A 354 -9.55 12.96 7.51
C GLY A 354 -9.30 12.53 6.07
N MET A 355 -9.41 11.22 5.75
CA MET A 355 -9.21 10.72 4.37
C MET A 355 -10.32 11.14 3.40
N SER A 356 -11.50 11.51 3.93
CA SER A 356 -12.64 11.94 3.13
C SER A 356 -12.68 13.47 2.92
N MET A 357 -11.77 14.23 3.56
CA MET A 357 -11.77 15.70 3.45
C MET A 357 -11.66 16.20 2.00
N PRO A 358 -10.82 15.62 1.10
CA PRO A 358 -10.80 16.07 -0.29
C PRO A 358 -12.17 15.94 -0.99
N LEU A 359 -12.93 14.88 -0.69
CA LEU A 359 -14.29 14.70 -1.19
C LEU A 359 -15.26 15.71 -0.57
N ILE A 360 -15.22 15.86 0.77
CA ILE A 360 -16.16 16.75 1.50
C ILE A 360 -15.93 18.21 1.13
N SER A 361 -14.68 18.66 1.13
CA SER A 361 -14.32 20.05 0.79
C SER A 361 -14.56 20.34 -0.71
N GLY A 362 -14.30 19.37 -1.59
CA GLY A 362 -14.60 19.49 -3.02
C GLY A 362 -16.10 19.67 -3.31
N LEU A 363 -16.98 19.05 -2.53
CA LEU A 363 -18.43 19.27 -2.62
C LEU A 363 -18.85 20.67 -2.11
N LEU A 364 -18.02 21.30 -1.28
CA LEU A 364 -18.27 22.63 -0.72
C LEU A 364 -17.56 23.76 -1.50
N GLY A 365 -16.72 23.43 -2.47
CA GLY A 365 -15.99 24.39 -3.30
C GLY A 365 -14.63 23.87 -3.74
N GLU A 366 -13.59 24.10 -2.95
CA GLU A 366 -12.22 23.69 -3.29
C GLU A 366 -11.79 22.45 -2.51
N SER A 367 -11.22 21.46 -3.23
CA SER A 367 -10.69 20.25 -2.60
C SER A 367 -9.47 20.58 -1.75
N ALA A 368 -9.46 20.10 -0.51
CA ALA A 368 -8.35 20.27 0.43
C ALA A 368 -8.16 19.00 1.26
N ALA A 369 -6.92 18.61 1.51
CA ALA A 369 -6.58 17.53 2.45
C ALA A 369 -6.31 18.10 3.85
N VAL A 370 -6.42 17.26 4.87
CA VAL A 370 -5.99 17.60 6.23
C VAL A 370 -4.48 17.44 6.36
N ASP A 371 -3.88 18.25 7.23
CA ASP A 371 -2.47 18.10 7.63
C ASP A 371 -2.24 16.76 8.35
N THR A 372 -1.09 16.15 8.16
CA THR A 372 -0.74 14.87 8.81
C THR A 372 -0.76 14.93 10.33
N ASN A 373 -0.47 16.11 10.92
CA ASN A 373 -0.56 16.35 12.36
C ASN A 373 -2.00 16.22 12.90
N TYR A 374 -3.02 16.40 12.06
CA TYR A 374 -4.41 16.16 12.46
C TYR A 374 -4.58 14.75 13.01
N TYR A 375 -4.10 13.74 12.28
CA TYR A 375 -4.23 12.34 12.69
C TYR A 375 -3.48 12.04 13.98
N VAL A 376 -2.25 12.54 14.10
CA VAL A 376 -1.43 12.31 15.31
C VAL A 376 -2.05 12.97 16.53
N ARG A 377 -2.41 14.26 16.44
CA ARG A 377 -2.96 15.03 17.57
C ARG A 377 -4.32 14.51 18.06
N THR A 378 -5.14 13.99 17.15
CA THR A 378 -6.47 13.46 17.51
C THR A 378 -6.44 12.01 17.93
N SER A 379 -5.56 11.17 17.37
CA SER A 379 -5.51 9.74 17.67
C SER A 379 -4.65 9.41 18.90
N LEU A 380 -3.57 10.14 19.17
CA LEU A 380 -2.67 9.88 20.29
C LEU A 380 -3.39 9.89 21.67
N PRO A 381 -4.25 10.88 21.98
CA PRO A 381 -4.99 10.87 23.25
C PRO A 381 -5.93 9.66 23.42
N ILE A 382 -6.42 9.09 22.29
CA ILE A 382 -7.28 7.90 22.28
C ILE A 382 -6.45 6.61 22.34
N ALA A 383 -5.28 6.60 21.72
CA ALA A 383 -4.37 5.44 21.73
C ALA A 383 -3.87 5.11 23.14
N VAL A 384 -3.62 6.12 23.99
CA VAL A 384 -3.16 5.92 25.37
C VAL A 384 -4.13 5.05 26.19
N PRO A 385 -5.41 5.41 26.37
CA PRO A 385 -6.36 4.56 27.06
C PRO A 385 -6.66 3.26 26.31
N LEU A 386 -6.62 3.23 24.98
CA LEU A 386 -6.80 2.01 24.19
C LEU A 386 -5.76 0.95 24.56
N VAL A 387 -4.48 1.31 24.61
CA VAL A 387 -3.40 0.35 24.92
C VAL A 387 -3.46 -0.09 26.37
N LEU A 388 -3.85 0.81 27.28
CA LEU A 388 -4.13 0.43 28.68
C LEU A 388 -5.28 -0.59 28.77
N LEU A 389 -6.38 -0.36 28.04
CA LEU A 389 -7.52 -1.29 28.02
C LEU A 389 -7.15 -2.64 27.37
N MET A 390 -6.31 -2.62 26.33
CA MET A 390 -5.76 -3.83 25.71
C MET A 390 -4.97 -4.66 26.76
N ALA A 391 -4.11 -4.02 27.53
CA ALA A 391 -3.31 -4.68 28.57
C ALA A 391 -4.19 -5.25 29.70
N LEU A 392 -5.13 -4.46 30.19
CA LEU A 392 -6.01 -4.88 31.29
C LEU A 392 -7.03 -5.92 30.82
N GLY A 393 -7.57 -5.77 29.62
CA GLY A 393 -8.57 -6.68 29.06
C GLY A 393 -8.07 -8.12 28.93
N VAL A 394 -6.81 -8.33 28.52
CA VAL A 394 -6.26 -9.70 28.41
C VAL A 394 -5.95 -10.35 29.75
N LEU A 395 -5.75 -9.57 30.81
CA LEU A 395 -5.51 -10.08 32.19
C LEU A 395 -6.79 -10.44 32.94
N LEU A 396 -7.95 -9.99 32.45
CA LEU A 396 -9.23 -10.23 33.10
C LEU A 396 -9.88 -11.51 32.56
N PRO A 397 -10.55 -12.31 33.42
CA PRO A 397 -11.42 -13.39 32.96
C PRO A 397 -12.75 -12.85 32.43
N TYR A 398 -13.49 -13.66 31.68
CA TYR A 398 -14.89 -13.42 31.38
C TYR A 398 -15.73 -13.63 32.65
N GLY A 399 -16.73 -12.76 32.85
CA GLY A 399 -17.59 -12.83 34.04
C GLY A 399 -17.02 -12.11 35.29
N SER A 400 -17.22 -12.67 36.47
CA SER A 400 -16.72 -12.09 37.71
C SER A 400 -15.26 -12.45 37.95
N GLY A 401 -14.34 -11.49 37.82
CA GLY A 401 -12.93 -11.79 37.91
C GLY A 401 -12.17 -10.99 38.95
N ARG A 402 -11.32 -11.66 39.72
CA ARG A 402 -10.25 -11.02 40.46
C ARG A 402 -9.08 -10.83 39.49
N ILE A 403 -8.64 -9.59 39.33
CA ILE A 403 -7.40 -9.29 38.58
C ILE A 403 -6.27 -9.97 39.40
N ALA A 404 -5.60 -10.91 38.75
CA ALA A 404 -4.32 -11.34 39.28
C ALA A 404 -3.36 -10.14 39.19
N ARG A 405 -2.71 -9.81 40.28
CA ARG A 405 -1.82 -8.66 40.42
C ARG A 405 -0.34 -9.11 40.31
N PRO A 406 0.17 -9.46 39.14
CA PRO A 406 1.59 -9.73 39.01
C PRO A 406 2.34 -8.39 39.06
N VAL A 407 2.86 -8.07 40.25
CA VAL A 407 3.58 -6.80 40.51
C VAL A 407 4.71 -6.57 39.48
N TRP A 408 5.37 -7.65 39.06
CA TRP A 408 6.46 -7.56 38.09
C TRP A 408 6.07 -6.92 36.76
N ILE A 409 4.83 -7.12 36.27
CA ILE A 409 4.33 -6.52 35.04
C ILE A 409 4.32 -4.99 35.16
N PHE A 410 3.85 -4.46 36.27
CA PHE A 410 3.81 -3.02 36.48
C PHE A 410 5.21 -2.41 36.65
N VAL A 411 6.12 -3.14 37.32
CA VAL A 411 7.50 -2.68 37.47
C VAL A 411 8.21 -2.59 36.13
N ILE A 412 8.09 -3.61 35.26
CA ILE A 412 8.69 -3.60 33.92
C ILE A 412 8.06 -2.50 33.06
N SER A 413 6.77 -2.22 33.22
CA SER A 413 6.07 -1.20 32.42
C SER A 413 6.64 0.20 32.64
N VAL A 414 7.08 0.52 33.85
CA VAL A 414 7.74 1.80 34.14
C VAL A 414 9.02 1.95 33.31
N GLY A 415 9.72 0.83 33.02
CA GLY A 415 10.88 0.82 32.12
C GLY A 415 10.58 1.33 30.72
N GLY A 416 9.38 1.08 30.21
CA GLY A 416 8.92 1.60 28.90
C GLY A 416 8.84 3.12 28.88
N GLY A 417 8.30 3.72 29.94
CA GLY A 417 8.26 5.18 30.09
C GLY A 417 9.65 5.79 30.23
N ILE A 418 10.55 5.15 30.99
CA ILE A 418 11.95 5.57 31.14
C ILE A 418 12.64 5.52 29.77
N LEU A 419 12.48 4.42 29.01
CA LEU A 419 13.06 4.26 27.70
C LEU A 419 12.58 5.38 26.75
N ALA A 420 11.28 5.69 26.73
CA ALA A 420 10.74 6.77 25.94
C ALA A 420 11.38 8.13 26.30
N GLY A 421 11.55 8.42 27.59
CA GLY A 421 12.21 9.62 28.05
C GLY A 421 13.69 9.71 27.63
N LEU A 422 14.42 8.57 27.66
CA LEU A 422 15.81 8.49 27.21
C LEU A 422 15.98 8.73 25.71
N VAL A 423 14.96 8.40 24.90
CA VAL A 423 14.94 8.60 23.44
C VAL A 423 14.43 10.00 23.07
N GLY A 424 14.02 10.82 24.04
CA GLY A 424 13.65 12.22 23.80
C GLY A 424 12.15 12.51 23.86
N ALA A 425 11.31 11.56 24.30
CA ALA A 425 9.89 11.83 24.53
C ALA A 425 9.73 12.76 25.75
N THR A 426 9.28 13.98 25.51
CA THR A 426 9.08 15.00 26.55
C THR A 426 7.61 15.19 26.93
N ASP A 427 6.69 14.77 26.08
CA ASP A 427 5.26 14.88 26.32
C ASP A 427 4.72 13.69 27.13
N ILE A 428 3.77 13.96 27.99
CA ILE A 428 3.19 12.98 28.91
C ILE A 428 2.45 11.85 28.18
N LEU A 429 1.83 12.12 27.02
CA LEU A 429 1.07 11.10 26.29
C LEU A 429 1.99 10.06 25.66
N SER A 430 3.12 10.47 25.11
CA SER A 430 4.17 9.57 24.59
C SER A 430 4.78 8.69 25.67
N VAL A 431 5.07 9.25 26.84
CA VAL A 431 5.58 8.50 28.00
C VAL A 431 4.55 7.49 28.50
N LEU A 432 3.28 7.89 28.63
CA LEU A 432 2.18 7.00 29.06
C LEU A 432 1.94 5.90 28.02
N LEU A 433 1.91 6.22 26.72
CA LEU A 433 1.72 5.25 25.67
C LEU A 433 2.82 4.18 25.67
N SER A 434 4.09 4.60 25.81
CA SER A 434 5.22 3.67 25.90
C SER A 434 5.14 2.78 27.16
N THR A 435 4.77 3.36 28.30
CA THR A 435 4.55 2.63 29.54
C THR A 435 3.47 1.55 29.37
N PHE A 436 2.33 1.93 28.78
CA PHE A 436 1.21 1.00 28.56
C PHE A 436 1.47 0.02 27.42
N ALA A 437 2.30 0.36 26.43
CA ALA A 437 2.74 -0.56 25.39
C ALA A 437 3.56 -1.72 25.98
N VAL A 438 4.52 -1.43 26.86
CA VAL A 438 5.28 -2.47 27.58
C VAL A 438 4.39 -3.25 28.52
N LEU A 439 3.42 -2.59 29.19
CA LEU A 439 2.41 -3.27 30.01
C LEU A 439 1.60 -4.26 29.16
N ALA A 440 1.19 -3.89 27.96
CA ALA A 440 0.42 -4.75 27.07
C ALA A 440 1.20 -5.98 26.59
N VAL A 441 2.49 -5.81 26.28
CA VAL A 441 3.38 -6.93 25.95
C VAL A 441 3.48 -7.91 27.13
N ALA A 442 3.79 -7.41 28.32
CA ALA A 442 3.94 -8.24 29.51
C ALA A 442 2.61 -8.91 29.91
N ALA A 443 1.50 -8.18 29.77
CA ALA A 443 0.15 -8.68 30.05
C ALA A 443 -0.25 -9.82 29.09
N ALA A 444 0.07 -9.70 27.80
CA ALA A 444 -0.22 -10.74 26.81
C ALA A 444 0.56 -12.03 27.10
N ILE A 445 1.83 -11.93 27.47
CA ILE A 445 2.67 -13.07 27.86
C ILE A 445 2.10 -13.75 29.11
N GLU A 446 1.73 -12.97 30.14
CA GLU A 446 1.18 -13.50 31.38
C GLU A 446 -0.21 -14.14 31.17
N ALA A 447 -1.07 -13.52 30.34
CA ALA A 447 -2.37 -14.08 29.98
C ALA A 447 -2.23 -15.43 29.24
N PHE A 448 -1.21 -15.58 28.39
CA PHE A 448 -0.89 -16.85 27.74
C PHE A 448 -0.40 -17.90 28.76
N ARG A 449 0.53 -17.53 29.65
CA ARG A 449 0.99 -18.43 30.73
C ARG A 449 -0.16 -18.93 31.60
N ARG A 450 -1.21 -18.13 31.81
CA ARG A 450 -2.43 -18.47 32.50
C ARG A 450 -3.49 -19.16 31.68
N GLN A 451 -3.19 -19.49 30.43
CA GLN A 451 -4.13 -20.10 29.47
C GLN A 451 -5.41 -19.29 29.20
N GLN A 452 -5.37 -17.98 29.45
CA GLN A 452 -6.49 -17.06 29.17
C GLN A 452 -6.62 -16.69 27.68
N ILE A 453 -5.51 -16.73 26.94
CA ILE A 453 -5.46 -16.52 25.49
C ILE A 453 -4.60 -17.62 24.85
N GLY A 454 -4.89 -17.93 23.58
CA GLY A 454 -4.08 -18.86 22.79
C GLY A 454 -2.78 -18.23 22.28
N LEU A 455 -1.86 -19.07 21.76
CA LEU A 455 -0.56 -18.64 21.24
C LEU A 455 -0.71 -17.55 20.19
N GLY A 456 -1.60 -17.71 19.19
CA GLY A 456 -1.83 -16.71 18.16
C GLY A 456 -2.29 -15.36 18.73
N GLY A 457 -3.18 -15.39 19.72
CA GLY A 457 -3.61 -14.17 20.43
C GLY A 457 -2.46 -13.51 21.18
N MET A 458 -1.63 -14.29 21.90
CA MET A 458 -0.45 -13.77 22.59
C MET A 458 0.50 -13.08 21.60
N VAL A 459 0.88 -13.77 20.51
CA VAL A 459 1.84 -13.24 19.51
C VAL A 459 1.31 -11.95 18.87
N ALA A 460 0.01 -11.91 18.52
CA ALA A 460 -0.59 -10.70 17.95
C ALA A 460 -0.60 -9.51 18.91
N HIS A 461 -0.94 -9.72 20.21
CA HIS A 461 -0.96 -8.64 21.19
C HIS A 461 0.45 -8.18 21.59
N VAL A 462 1.44 -9.10 21.62
CA VAL A 462 2.86 -8.74 21.80
C VAL A 462 3.30 -7.87 20.62
N GLY A 463 2.99 -8.28 19.38
CA GLY A 463 3.26 -7.48 18.19
C GLY A 463 2.61 -6.10 18.24
N ALA A 464 1.33 -6.01 18.61
CA ALA A 464 0.62 -4.73 18.74
C ALA A 464 1.27 -3.81 19.81
N GLY A 465 1.63 -4.35 20.98
CA GLY A 465 2.32 -3.58 22.01
C GLY A 465 3.68 -3.07 21.54
N LEU A 466 4.48 -3.91 20.88
CA LEU A 466 5.76 -3.50 20.29
C LEU A 466 5.59 -2.44 19.20
N ALA A 467 4.52 -2.52 18.37
CA ALA A 467 4.23 -1.50 17.36
C ALA A 467 3.96 -0.13 18.00
N PHE A 468 3.12 -0.06 19.05
CA PHE A 468 2.87 1.19 19.76
C PHE A 468 4.14 1.76 20.40
N LEU A 469 5.01 0.91 20.98
CA LEU A 469 6.29 1.33 21.49
C LEU A 469 7.17 1.90 20.35
N ALA A 470 7.28 1.19 19.23
CA ALA A 470 8.08 1.59 18.09
C ALA A 470 7.59 2.90 17.46
N PHE A 471 6.27 3.14 17.40
CA PHE A 471 5.72 4.41 16.92
C PHE A 471 6.21 5.61 17.73
N ILE A 472 6.30 5.47 19.05
CA ILE A 472 6.83 6.54 19.91
C ILE A 472 8.34 6.67 19.75
N LEU A 473 9.09 5.57 19.81
CA LEU A 473 10.54 5.61 19.67
C LEU A 473 10.96 6.23 18.33
N SER A 474 10.32 5.81 17.23
CA SER A 474 10.62 6.35 15.90
C SER A 474 10.09 7.78 15.71
N GLY A 475 8.88 8.09 16.22
CA GLY A 475 8.27 9.40 16.04
C GLY A 475 8.94 10.52 16.85
N THR A 476 9.28 10.26 18.10
CA THR A 476 9.89 11.26 19.00
C THR A 476 11.41 11.25 18.98
N GLY A 477 12.02 10.09 18.72
CA GLY A 477 13.46 9.91 18.74
C GLY A 477 14.15 10.16 17.40
N SER A 478 13.40 10.32 16.29
CA SER A 478 14.00 10.66 14.99
C SER A 478 14.56 12.07 15.01
N GLN A 479 15.82 12.19 14.63
CA GLN A 479 16.49 13.46 14.40
C GLN A 479 16.82 13.57 12.91
N THR A 480 16.70 14.75 12.33
CA THR A 480 16.98 14.98 10.91
C THR A 480 17.81 16.25 10.78
N THR A 481 18.86 16.17 9.99
CA THR A 481 19.68 17.33 9.61
C THR A 481 19.98 17.27 8.12
N THR A 482 20.24 18.43 7.52
CA THR A 482 20.77 18.52 6.16
C THR A 482 22.25 18.83 6.24
N VAL A 483 23.05 18.01 5.56
CA VAL A 483 24.51 18.18 5.48
C VAL A 483 24.93 18.28 4.03
N ILE A 484 26.00 19.01 3.75
CA ILE A 484 26.66 19.03 2.45
C ILE A 484 27.83 18.07 2.53
N LEU A 485 27.73 16.93 1.87
CA LEU A 485 28.74 15.89 1.86
C LEU A 485 29.71 16.16 0.72
N ILE A 486 31.00 16.37 1.07
CA ILE A 486 32.09 16.58 0.12
C ILE A 486 32.69 15.21 -0.20
N PRO A 487 33.01 14.90 -1.46
CA PRO A 487 33.62 13.62 -1.82
C PRO A 487 34.91 13.35 -1.04
N ASP A 488 35.02 12.13 -0.55
CA ASP A 488 36.15 11.59 0.22
C ASP A 488 36.49 12.31 1.54
N GLU A 489 35.70 13.28 1.96
CA GLU A 489 35.84 13.94 3.26
C GLU A 489 34.97 13.27 4.33
N PRO A 490 35.55 12.75 5.43
CA PRO A 490 34.76 12.17 6.51
C PRO A 490 34.02 13.26 7.29
N GLN A 491 32.74 13.04 7.54
CA GLN A 491 31.87 13.91 8.34
C GLN A 491 31.19 13.12 9.45
N GLU A 492 31.18 13.68 10.66
CA GLU A 492 30.51 13.08 11.82
C GLU A 492 29.09 13.60 11.93
N VAL A 493 28.12 12.69 11.78
CA VAL A 493 26.68 12.99 11.89
C VAL A 493 25.99 11.95 12.78
N TYR A 494 25.39 12.41 13.87
CA TYR A 494 24.71 11.55 14.86
C TYR A 494 25.58 10.41 15.42
N GLY A 495 26.91 10.64 15.55
CA GLY A 495 27.86 9.65 16.06
C GLY A 495 28.26 8.58 15.03
N HIS A 496 27.94 8.79 13.76
CA HIS A 496 28.38 7.97 12.64
C HIS A 496 29.33 8.76 11.74
N THR A 497 30.38 8.10 11.27
CA THR A 497 31.32 8.68 10.28
C THR A 497 30.79 8.41 8.89
N ILE A 498 30.40 9.44 8.15
CA ILE A 498 29.87 9.34 6.78
C ILE A 498 30.94 9.88 5.82
N ILE A 499 31.31 9.09 4.81
CA ILE A 499 32.19 9.51 3.71
C ILE A 499 31.38 9.34 2.41
N TYR A 500 31.20 10.43 1.68
CA TYR A 500 30.60 10.38 0.36
C TYR A 500 31.64 9.93 -0.67
N ARG A 501 31.37 8.86 -1.39
CA ARG A 501 32.28 8.24 -2.39
C ARG A 501 31.92 8.61 -3.83
N GLY A 502 31.18 9.69 -4.03
CA GLY A 502 30.78 10.18 -5.34
C GLY A 502 29.49 9.56 -5.87
N GLN A 503 29.11 9.99 -7.05
CA GLN A 503 27.93 9.51 -7.76
C GLN A 503 28.34 8.81 -9.06
N MET A 504 27.45 7.91 -9.54
CA MET A 504 27.60 7.19 -10.80
C MET A 504 26.27 7.13 -11.53
N PHE A 505 26.33 7.16 -12.86
CA PHE A 505 25.17 6.89 -13.71
C PHE A 505 25.19 5.42 -14.12
N ALA A 506 24.00 4.80 -14.16
CA ALA A 506 23.86 3.49 -14.77
C ALA A 506 24.12 3.60 -16.29
N GLU A 507 24.59 2.54 -16.92
CA GLU A 507 24.80 2.48 -18.37
C GLU A 507 23.51 2.80 -19.17
N SER A 508 22.32 2.53 -18.59
CA SER A 508 21.01 2.87 -19.16
C SER A 508 20.69 4.37 -19.16
N GLY A 509 21.43 5.19 -18.42
CA GLY A 509 21.14 6.61 -18.22
C GLY A 509 19.88 6.93 -17.39
N ASN A 510 19.15 5.90 -16.95
CA ASN A 510 17.86 6.05 -16.25
C ASN A 510 17.99 6.05 -14.72
N GLU A 511 19.18 5.81 -14.20
CA GLU A 511 19.44 5.74 -12.76
C GLU A 511 20.74 6.47 -12.42
N LYS A 512 20.71 7.16 -11.30
CA LYS A 512 21.86 7.84 -10.71
C LYS A 512 22.07 7.33 -9.29
N SER A 513 23.22 6.78 -9.01
CA SER A 513 23.52 6.25 -7.69
C SER A 513 24.53 7.13 -6.94
N TYR A 514 24.31 7.26 -5.64
CA TYR A 514 25.17 8.01 -4.69
C TYR A 514 25.71 7.02 -3.69
N ARG A 515 27.03 6.93 -3.55
CA ARG A 515 27.68 5.99 -2.66
C ARG A 515 28.11 6.67 -1.36
N TYR A 516 27.73 6.09 -0.25
CA TYR A 516 28.07 6.54 1.10
C TYR A 516 28.74 5.41 1.86
N GLU A 517 29.91 5.66 2.41
CA GLU A 517 30.53 4.77 3.37
C GLU A 517 30.16 5.26 4.77
N VAL A 518 29.48 4.42 5.53
CA VAL A 518 29.05 4.71 6.91
C VAL A 518 29.74 3.72 7.83
N ASP A 519 30.58 4.22 8.72
CA ASP A 519 31.36 3.42 9.68
C ASP A 519 32.16 2.28 9.00
N GLY A 520 32.71 2.54 7.79
CA GLY A 520 33.47 1.58 7.02
C GLY A 520 32.67 0.62 6.16
N VAL A 521 31.32 0.75 6.10
CA VAL A 521 30.43 -0.08 5.25
C VAL A 521 29.83 0.78 4.15
N LEU A 522 29.88 0.28 2.90
CA LEU A 522 29.36 0.99 1.74
C LEU A 522 27.84 0.79 1.60
N TYR A 523 27.13 1.90 1.44
CA TYR A 523 25.69 1.97 1.15
C TYR A 523 25.44 2.81 -0.09
N GLU A 524 24.33 2.57 -0.76
CA GLU A 524 23.97 3.24 -2.00
C GLU A 524 22.56 3.83 -1.91
N ALA A 525 22.42 5.10 -2.33
CA ALA A 525 21.15 5.72 -2.60
C ALA A 525 20.97 5.83 -4.10
N VAL A 526 19.75 5.56 -4.61
CA VAL A 526 19.48 5.53 -6.05
C VAL A 526 18.40 6.54 -6.39
N THR A 527 18.66 7.40 -7.36
CA THR A 527 17.65 8.24 -7.99
C THR A 527 17.30 7.66 -9.35
N LYS A 528 16.07 7.25 -9.52
CA LYS A 528 15.53 6.83 -10.82
C LYS A 528 15.04 8.05 -11.57
N LEU A 529 15.40 8.17 -12.84
CA LEU A 529 15.08 9.30 -13.67
C LEU A 529 13.92 8.96 -14.62
N ARG A 530 13.09 9.96 -14.90
CA ARG A 530 12.13 9.89 -16.00
C ARG A 530 12.86 10.05 -17.34
N ALA A 531 12.17 9.74 -18.41
CA ALA A 531 12.68 9.92 -19.78
C ALA A 531 13.13 11.37 -20.08
N ASN A 532 12.55 12.36 -19.41
CA ASN A 532 12.94 13.78 -19.52
C ASN A 532 14.12 14.16 -18.60
N GLY A 533 14.71 13.20 -17.88
CA GLY A 533 15.83 13.42 -16.97
C GLY A 533 15.46 13.99 -15.59
N GLU A 534 14.16 14.18 -15.32
CA GLU A 534 13.70 14.55 -13.98
C GLU A 534 13.68 13.35 -13.03
N ASP A 535 13.84 13.61 -11.74
CA ASP A 535 13.77 12.58 -10.71
C ASP A 535 12.37 11.95 -10.67
N ALA A 536 12.30 10.64 -10.90
CA ALA A 536 11.08 9.86 -10.77
C ALA A 536 10.91 9.26 -9.37
N ALA A 537 12.01 8.77 -8.79
CA ALA A 537 12.06 8.19 -7.46
C ALA A 537 13.43 8.41 -6.83
N ARG A 538 13.48 8.55 -5.52
CA ARG A 538 14.73 8.73 -4.75
C ARG A 538 14.78 7.68 -3.66
N GLU A 539 15.46 6.57 -3.90
CA GLU A 539 15.70 5.54 -2.92
C GLU A 539 16.88 5.97 -2.01
N PRO A 540 16.70 6.03 -0.68
CA PRO A 540 17.74 6.45 0.24
C PRO A 540 18.77 5.34 0.48
N ALA A 541 19.95 5.71 0.92
CA ALA A 541 20.89 4.80 1.56
C ALA A 541 20.45 4.57 3.01
N ILE A 542 20.29 3.30 3.40
CA ILE A 542 19.82 2.94 4.75
C ILE A 542 20.87 2.06 5.43
N ALA A 543 21.63 2.63 6.35
CA ALA A 543 22.53 1.89 7.22
C ALA A 543 21.75 1.30 8.39
N ARG A 544 21.49 -0.01 8.34
CA ARG A 544 20.61 -0.71 9.29
C ARG A 544 21.32 -1.11 10.55
N SER A 545 20.66 -0.88 11.69
CA SER A 545 21.09 -1.42 12.97
C SER A 545 19.93 -1.91 13.82
N ILE A 546 20.23 -2.71 14.86
CA ILE A 546 19.21 -3.22 15.79
C ILE A 546 18.54 -2.09 16.56
N VAL A 547 19.30 -1.04 16.91
CA VAL A 547 18.82 0.07 17.72
C VAL A 547 18.01 1.06 16.88
N GLY A 548 18.42 1.26 15.62
CA GLY A 548 17.76 2.17 14.68
C GLY A 548 18.60 2.34 13.43
N ASP A 549 17.99 2.77 12.36
CA ASP A 549 18.65 2.96 11.08
C ASP A 549 19.19 4.39 10.95
N LEU A 550 20.31 4.55 10.27
CA LEU A 550 20.73 5.83 9.71
C LEU A 550 20.25 5.90 8.27
N TYR A 551 19.48 6.93 7.96
CA TYR A 551 18.80 7.13 6.70
C TYR A 551 19.39 8.35 5.99
N ILE A 552 19.96 8.17 4.79
CA ILE A 552 20.62 9.21 4.01
C ILE A 552 19.90 9.36 2.68
N ALA A 553 19.21 10.50 2.48
CA ALA A 553 18.50 10.82 1.27
C ALA A 553 19.20 11.98 0.55
N PRO A 554 19.78 11.77 -0.64
CA PRO A 554 20.37 12.86 -1.41
C PRO A 554 19.30 13.85 -1.85
N SER A 555 19.60 15.14 -1.75
CA SER A 555 18.76 16.20 -2.28
C SER A 555 19.19 16.53 -3.70
N PRO A 556 18.25 16.92 -4.60
CA PRO A 556 18.63 17.30 -5.95
C PRO A 556 19.57 18.49 -5.92
N THR A 557 20.66 18.36 -6.63
CA THR A 557 21.55 19.49 -6.92
C THR A 557 21.19 20.04 -8.29
N SER A 558 20.81 21.30 -8.37
CA SER A 558 20.73 22.07 -9.62
C SER A 558 22.08 22.62 -10.03
N GLY A 559 23.17 22.18 -9.38
CA GLY A 559 24.51 22.70 -9.60
C GLY A 559 25.05 22.40 -10.99
N GLY A 560 25.48 23.42 -11.70
CA GLY A 560 26.23 23.30 -12.95
C GLY A 560 25.41 22.99 -14.20
N ARG A 561 24.08 23.00 -14.16
CA ARG A 561 23.22 22.81 -15.32
C ARG A 561 22.81 24.14 -15.92
N ALA A 562 22.95 24.29 -17.23
CA ALA A 562 22.51 25.46 -17.96
C ALA A 562 21.73 25.05 -19.22
N GLU A 563 20.58 25.66 -19.41
CA GLU A 563 19.84 25.54 -20.66
C GLU A 563 20.30 26.59 -21.66
N LEU A 564 20.48 26.17 -22.90
CA LEU A 564 20.83 27.04 -24.03
C LEU A 564 19.90 26.78 -25.21
N ILE A 565 19.38 27.85 -25.79
CA ILE A 565 18.62 27.79 -27.01
C ILE A 565 19.53 28.16 -28.16
N LEU A 566 19.69 27.25 -29.12
CA LEU A 566 20.53 27.46 -30.29
C LEU A 566 19.64 27.66 -31.52
N HIS A 567 19.91 28.74 -32.27
CA HIS A 567 19.26 29.03 -33.52
C HIS A 567 20.13 28.52 -34.69
N ARG A 568 19.51 27.90 -35.68
CA ARG A 568 20.23 27.33 -36.83
C ARG A 568 21.17 28.33 -37.51
N GLY A 569 22.44 27.95 -37.64
CA GLY A 569 23.47 28.74 -38.31
C GLY A 569 23.97 29.93 -37.48
N LYS A 570 23.44 30.21 -36.29
CA LYS A 570 23.93 31.25 -35.38
C LYS A 570 24.85 30.67 -34.34
N THR A 571 25.90 31.41 -33.98
CA THR A 571 26.79 31.08 -32.86
C THR A 571 26.28 31.74 -31.59
N VAL A 572 26.16 30.98 -30.52
CA VAL A 572 25.76 31.42 -29.19
C VAL A 572 26.85 31.08 -28.21
N MET A 573 27.25 32.01 -27.35
CA MET A 573 28.19 31.75 -26.27
C MET A 573 27.45 31.13 -25.10
N GLY A 574 27.93 30.00 -24.64
CA GLY A 574 27.45 29.35 -23.40
C GLY A 574 28.05 29.99 -22.17
N ILE A 575 27.50 29.64 -21.01
CA ILE A 575 27.99 30.10 -19.68
C ILE A 575 29.36 29.55 -19.30
N ASN A 576 29.84 28.53 -20.01
CA ASN A 576 31.12 27.87 -19.86
C ASN A 576 32.22 28.42 -20.82
N ASP A 577 31.98 29.59 -21.42
CA ASP A 577 32.85 30.29 -22.38
C ASP A 577 33.10 29.53 -23.70
N TYR A 578 32.33 28.48 -24.00
CA TYR A 578 32.32 27.82 -25.30
C TYR A 578 31.28 28.43 -26.22
N ALA A 579 31.64 28.52 -27.49
CA ALA A 579 30.75 28.93 -28.55
C ALA A 579 30.06 27.70 -29.17
N TYR A 580 28.75 27.75 -29.28
CA TYR A 580 27.88 26.68 -29.80
C TYR A 580 27.24 27.14 -31.10
N ARG A 581 27.31 26.33 -32.13
CA ARG A 581 26.67 26.59 -33.43
C ARG A 581 25.86 25.37 -33.85
N TYR A 582 24.55 25.51 -33.84
CA TYR A 582 23.64 24.49 -34.35
C TYR A 582 23.64 24.52 -35.91
N GLU A 583 23.93 23.39 -36.54
CA GLU A 583 24.11 23.30 -38.00
C GLU A 583 22.91 22.63 -38.69
N SER A 584 22.53 21.43 -38.27
CA SER A 584 21.47 20.63 -38.87
C SER A 584 20.82 19.63 -37.93
N LEU A 585 19.63 19.14 -38.33
CA LEU A 585 18.95 18.00 -37.74
C LEU A 585 18.89 16.85 -38.75
N ALA A 586 19.02 15.64 -38.20
CA ALA A 586 18.71 14.41 -38.91
C ALA A 586 17.58 13.70 -38.20
N PHE A 587 16.64 13.13 -38.95
CA PHE A 587 15.50 12.41 -38.44
C PHE A 587 15.56 10.97 -38.95
N GLU A 588 15.66 10.01 -38.04
CA GLU A 588 15.68 8.58 -38.34
C GLU A 588 14.47 7.91 -37.70
N PRO A 589 13.47 7.50 -38.47
CA PRO A 589 12.35 6.74 -37.94
C PRO A 589 12.84 5.42 -37.38
N GLN A 590 12.57 5.20 -36.10
CA GLN A 590 12.92 3.96 -35.37
C GLN A 590 11.75 2.96 -35.35
N GLY A 591 10.68 3.23 -36.09
CA GLY A 591 9.43 2.47 -36.04
C GLY A 591 8.56 2.88 -34.85
N SER A 592 7.32 2.39 -34.79
CA SER A 592 6.40 2.57 -33.63
C SER A 592 6.07 4.01 -33.21
N GLY A 593 6.09 4.98 -34.13
CA GLY A 593 5.86 6.39 -33.74
C GLY A 593 7.03 7.03 -33.00
N LYS A 594 8.18 6.36 -32.93
CA LYS A 594 9.43 6.90 -32.41
C LYS A 594 10.30 7.43 -33.55
N THR A 595 10.89 8.59 -33.34
CA THR A 595 11.85 9.19 -34.28
C THR A 595 13.11 9.58 -33.50
N LEU A 596 14.24 9.04 -33.91
CA LEU A 596 15.53 9.52 -33.40
C LEU A 596 15.86 10.81 -34.10
N VAL A 597 16.00 11.88 -33.33
CA VAL A 597 16.40 13.20 -33.85
C VAL A 597 17.82 13.46 -33.39
N THR A 598 18.72 13.67 -34.29
CA THR A 598 20.14 13.97 -34.04
C THR A 598 20.41 15.43 -34.44
N ALA A 599 20.92 16.22 -33.51
CA ALA A 599 21.34 17.59 -33.76
C ALA A 599 22.86 17.63 -34.01
N GLN A 600 23.29 18.28 -35.10
CA GLN A 600 24.70 18.55 -35.36
C GLN A 600 25.05 19.90 -34.77
N ILE A 601 26.00 19.93 -33.83
CA ILE A 601 26.40 21.13 -33.13
C ILE A 601 27.94 21.24 -33.15
N ALA A 602 28.46 22.29 -33.76
CA ALA A 602 29.87 22.61 -33.68
C ALA A 602 30.13 23.42 -32.38
N LEU A 603 31.13 23.01 -31.60
CA LEU A 603 31.58 23.66 -30.39
C LEU A 603 33.02 24.14 -30.52
N THR A 604 33.34 25.30 -29.93
CA THR A 604 34.73 25.78 -29.89
C THR A 604 34.95 26.73 -28.73
N ASP A 605 36.16 26.69 -28.13
CA ASP A 605 36.66 27.69 -27.20
C ASP A 605 37.60 28.69 -27.88
N GLY A 606 37.77 28.61 -29.20
CA GLY A 606 38.68 29.43 -29.98
C GLY A 606 40.00 28.75 -30.32
N GLU A 607 40.40 27.73 -29.57
CA GLU A 607 41.60 26.92 -29.81
C GLU A 607 41.28 25.49 -30.28
N GLU A 608 40.30 24.90 -29.68
CA GLU A 608 39.80 23.54 -29.96
C GLU A 608 38.43 23.58 -30.62
N VAL A 609 38.15 22.67 -31.55
CA VAL A 609 36.86 22.52 -32.23
C VAL A 609 36.40 21.09 -32.06
N ASP A 610 35.14 20.89 -31.65
CA ASP A 610 34.50 19.59 -31.53
C ASP A 610 33.14 19.60 -32.24
N ASP A 611 32.78 18.49 -32.88
CA ASP A 611 31.50 18.30 -33.56
C ASP A 611 30.66 17.30 -32.80
N ALA A 612 29.64 17.79 -32.10
CA ALA A 612 28.77 17.01 -31.26
C ALA A 612 27.46 16.65 -31.94
N ALA A 613 27.00 15.43 -31.71
CA ALA A 613 25.76 14.90 -32.25
C ALA A 613 24.79 14.39 -31.16
N PRO A 614 24.31 15.25 -30.24
CA PRO A 614 23.35 14.84 -29.26
C PRO A 614 22.03 14.40 -29.85
N THR A 615 21.43 13.36 -29.29
CA THR A 615 20.21 12.76 -29.83
C THR A 615 19.04 12.89 -28.87
N ILE A 616 17.83 12.94 -29.40
CA ILE A 616 16.59 12.78 -28.67
C ILE A 616 15.71 11.76 -29.38
N LEU A 617 15.27 10.75 -28.67
CA LEU A 617 14.26 9.82 -29.17
C LEU A 617 12.88 10.43 -28.90
N ALA A 618 12.33 11.07 -29.92
CA ALA A 618 11.02 11.72 -29.86
C ALA A 618 9.89 10.67 -29.95
N THR A 619 8.87 10.82 -29.09
CA THR A 619 7.62 10.06 -29.10
C THR A 619 6.43 11.00 -29.09
N GLU A 620 5.21 10.50 -29.30
CA GLU A 620 3.98 11.34 -29.26
C GLU A 620 3.74 12.00 -27.89
N THR A 621 4.30 11.45 -26.82
CA THR A 621 4.09 11.91 -25.45
C THR A 621 5.31 12.59 -24.82
N GLY A 622 6.41 12.72 -25.56
CA GLY A 622 7.64 13.35 -25.08
C GLY A 622 8.88 12.81 -25.78
N GLY A 623 10.07 13.22 -25.34
CA GLY A 623 11.33 12.76 -25.88
C GLY A 623 12.27 12.28 -24.80
N THR A 624 13.07 11.25 -25.09
CA THR A 624 14.17 10.76 -24.25
C THR A 624 15.50 11.14 -24.88
N SER A 625 16.42 11.68 -24.10
CA SER A 625 17.75 12.07 -24.57
C SER A 625 18.81 11.71 -23.53
N GLN A 626 19.93 11.20 -23.99
CA GLN A 626 21.10 10.93 -23.13
C GLN A 626 22.14 12.02 -23.33
N PRO A 627 22.87 12.43 -22.25
CA PRO A 627 24.00 13.32 -22.37
C PRO A 627 25.13 12.64 -23.15
N ILE A 628 25.81 13.39 -23.99
CA ILE A 628 27.05 12.96 -24.65
C ILE A 628 28.22 13.80 -24.18
N GLU A 629 29.39 13.19 -24.03
CA GLU A 629 30.63 13.90 -23.72
C GLU A 629 31.09 14.72 -24.92
N VAL A 630 31.58 15.92 -24.67
CA VAL A 630 32.10 16.85 -25.67
C VAL A 630 33.39 17.50 -25.18
N MET A 631 34.16 18.08 -26.13
CA MET A 631 35.41 18.77 -25.82
C MET A 631 36.38 17.86 -25.03
N ASN A 632 36.59 16.62 -25.54
CA ASN A 632 37.45 15.61 -24.88
C ASN A 632 37.03 15.27 -23.43
N GLY A 633 35.72 15.25 -23.14
CA GLY A 633 35.18 14.90 -21.83
C GLY A 633 35.22 16.06 -20.81
N LYS A 634 35.48 17.30 -21.24
CA LYS A 634 35.46 18.47 -20.34
C LYS A 634 34.07 18.75 -19.77
N PHE A 635 33.03 18.50 -20.53
CA PHE A 635 31.63 18.60 -20.10
C PHE A 635 30.73 17.74 -20.99
N ARG A 636 29.44 17.69 -20.69
CA ARG A 636 28.45 16.94 -21.47
C ARG A 636 27.35 17.86 -21.95
N ILE A 637 26.74 17.51 -23.07
CA ILE A 637 25.55 18.18 -23.58
C ILE A 637 24.42 17.18 -23.81
N ARG A 638 23.19 17.63 -23.63
CA ARG A 638 21.98 16.85 -23.86
C ARG A 638 20.98 17.64 -24.68
N LEU A 639 20.41 17.05 -25.73
CA LEU A 639 19.34 17.64 -26.50
C LEU A 639 18.01 17.49 -25.75
N THR A 640 17.39 18.60 -25.32
CA THR A 640 16.17 18.59 -24.51
C THR A 640 14.92 18.97 -25.31
N GLY A 641 15.08 19.56 -26.49
CA GLY A 641 13.94 19.92 -27.31
C GLY A 641 14.33 20.40 -28.72
N VAL A 642 13.38 20.29 -29.62
CA VAL A 642 13.49 20.76 -31.01
C VAL A 642 12.20 21.53 -31.34
N SER A 643 12.32 22.71 -31.95
CA SER A 643 11.16 23.47 -32.37
C SER A 643 10.48 22.82 -33.60
N ALA A 644 9.18 23.01 -33.70
CA ALA A 644 8.39 22.42 -34.82
C ALA A 644 8.81 22.90 -36.23
N ASP A 645 9.47 24.04 -36.32
CA ASP A 645 9.99 24.60 -37.57
C ASP A 645 11.48 24.25 -37.82
N GLU A 646 12.08 23.40 -36.98
CA GLU A 646 13.48 22.94 -37.05
C GLU A 646 14.53 24.04 -36.98
N ARG A 647 14.12 25.27 -36.60
CA ARG A 647 15.03 26.43 -36.58
C ARG A 647 15.77 26.54 -35.25
N ASP A 648 15.15 26.04 -34.19
CA ASP A 648 15.65 26.16 -32.83
C ASP A 648 15.75 24.80 -32.17
N ILE A 649 16.86 24.61 -31.47
CA ILE A 649 17.03 23.46 -30.57
C ILE A 649 17.32 23.96 -29.17
N ARG A 650 16.94 23.16 -28.19
CA ARG A 650 17.22 23.38 -26.78
C ARG A 650 18.18 22.32 -26.31
N ILE A 651 19.31 22.76 -25.77
CA ILE A 651 20.30 21.87 -25.17
C ILE A 651 20.49 22.20 -23.67
N GLU A 652 20.86 21.21 -22.93
CA GLU A 652 21.31 21.36 -21.55
C GLU A 652 22.81 21.08 -21.51
N ILE A 653 23.58 21.97 -20.87
CA ILE A 653 25.00 21.81 -20.61
C ILE A 653 25.14 21.20 -19.21
N LEU A 654 25.93 20.16 -19.09
CA LEU A 654 26.15 19.39 -17.87
C LEU A 654 27.65 19.29 -17.59
N PRO A 655 28.07 19.24 -16.32
CA PRO A 655 29.47 18.94 -15.99
C PRO A 655 29.89 17.58 -16.54
N SER A 656 31.19 17.34 -16.68
CA SER A 656 31.72 16.00 -17.01
C SER A 656 31.34 14.99 -15.93
N GLU A 657 31.36 13.69 -16.25
CA GLU A 657 31.08 12.66 -15.23
C GLU A 657 32.06 12.74 -14.05
N ALA A 658 33.32 12.99 -14.33
CA ALA A 658 34.35 13.13 -13.30
C ALA A 658 34.11 14.38 -12.42
N GLU A 659 33.74 15.50 -13.04
CA GLU A 659 33.41 16.73 -12.34
C GLU A 659 32.12 16.57 -11.52
N GLU A 660 31.08 15.99 -12.12
CA GLU A 660 29.80 15.71 -11.44
C GLU A 660 30.00 14.73 -10.26
N ALA A 661 30.87 13.71 -10.43
CA ALA A 661 31.23 12.78 -9.35
C ALA A 661 31.97 13.47 -8.19
N SER A 662 32.64 14.57 -8.46
CA SER A 662 33.39 15.37 -7.48
C SER A 662 32.58 16.48 -6.81
N LEU A 663 31.33 16.73 -7.28
CA LEU A 663 30.49 17.78 -6.69
C LEU A 663 30.03 17.40 -5.29
N PRO A 664 30.01 18.37 -4.35
CA PRO A 664 29.38 18.18 -3.06
C PRO A 664 27.86 17.90 -3.21
N VAL A 665 27.34 16.99 -2.40
CA VAL A 665 25.94 16.60 -2.44
C VAL A 665 25.25 17.00 -1.13
N PRO A 666 24.21 17.86 -1.17
CA PRO A 666 23.34 18.03 -0.02
C PRO A 666 22.58 16.74 0.24
N ALA A 667 22.59 16.27 1.45
CA ALA A 667 21.84 15.09 1.85
C ALA A 667 21.08 15.34 3.15
N SER A 668 19.85 14.87 3.21
CA SER A 668 19.10 14.78 4.45
C SER A 668 19.53 13.51 5.18
N VAL A 669 20.14 13.66 6.34
CA VAL A 669 20.54 12.54 7.20
C VAL A 669 19.61 12.49 8.40
N SER A 670 19.02 11.32 8.65
CA SER A 670 18.13 11.12 9.80
C SER A 670 18.35 9.81 10.51
N THR A 671 18.19 9.83 11.84
CA THR A 671 18.16 8.62 12.66
C THR A 671 16.73 8.11 12.80
N LYS A 672 16.55 6.78 12.79
CA LYS A 672 15.25 6.11 12.92
C LYS A 672 15.27 5.09 14.06
N PRO A 673 15.29 5.54 15.33
CA PRO A 673 15.34 4.62 16.46
C PRO A 673 14.05 3.78 16.53
N GLY A 674 14.22 2.51 16.90
CA GLY A 674 13.09 1.58 17.07
C GLY A 674 12.43 1.08 15.78
N ILE A 675 12.92 1.47 14.60
CA ILE A 675 12.33 1.03 13.32
C ILE A 675 12.42 -0.49 13.13
N SER A 676 13.48 -1.12 13.58
CA SER A 676 13.65 -2.59 13.56
C SER A 676 12.62 -3.29 14.45
N ILE A 677 12.24 -2.67 15.59
CA ILE A 677 11.16 -3.15 16.46
C ILE A 677 9.82 -3.06 15.74
N LEU A 678 9.58 -2.01 14.95
CA LEU A 678 8.36 -1.87 14.18
C LEU A 678 8.20 -3.01 13.16
N TRP A 679 9.25 -3.32 12.41
CA TRP A 679 9.18 -4.41 11.41
C TRP A 679 8.97 -5.77 12.08
N LEU A 680 9.63 -6.03 13.22
CA LEU A 680 9.37 -7.23 14.01
C LEU A 680 7.92 -7.28 14.50
N ALA A 681 7.39 -6.17 14.99
CA ALA A 681 6.01 -6.04 15.45
C ALA A 681 5.00 -6.36 14.33
N CYS A 682 5.21 -5.84 13.12
CA CYS A 682 4.40 -6.12 11.94
C CYS A 682 4.36 -7.62 11.60
N VAL A 683 5.52 -8.28 11.64
CA VAL A 683 5.62 -9.74 11.45
C VAL A 683 4.85 -10.49 12.54
N LEU A 684 5.02 -10.11 13.82
CA LEU A 684 4.34 -10.77 14.94
C LEU A 684 2.82 -10.59 14.87
N VAL A 685 2.32 -9.41 14.51
CA VAL A 685 0.88 -9.17 14.31
C VAL A 685 0.31 -10.08 13.23
N THR A 686 0.98 -10.17 12.09
CA THR A 686 0.56 -11.01 10.96
C THR A 686 0.58 -12.50 11.32
N VAL A 687 1.71 -12.99 11.83
CA VAL A 687 1.89 -14.39 12.22
C VAL A 687 0.93 -14.77 13.34
N GLY A 688 0.73 -13.89 14.33
CA GLY A 688 -0.23 -14.08 15.41
C GLY A 688 -1.65 -14.27 14.90
N GLY A 689 -2.07 -13.47 13.91
CA GLY A 689 -3.37 -13.61 13.24
C GLY A 689 -3.53 -14.95 12.53
N LEU A 690 -2.52 -15.37 11.76
CA LEU A 690 -2.53 -16.67 11.06
C LEU A 690 -2.53 -17.86 12.03
N LEU A 691 -1.73 -17.81 13.08
CA LEU A 691 -1.73 -18.82 14.15
C LEU A 691 -3.09 -18.92 14.83
N ALA A 692 -3.73 -17.78 15.13
CA ALA A 692 -5.06 -17.76 15.72
C ALA A 692 -6.12 -18.36 14.77
N ALA A 693 -6.00 -18.13 13.46
CA ALA A 693 -6.87 -18.72 12.44
C ALA A 693 -6.71 -20.25 12.36
N ALA A 694 -5.48 -20.76 12.42
CA ALA A 694 -5.20 -22.19 12.45
C ALA A 694 -5.72 -22.86 13.74
N GLN A 695 -5.59 -22.21 14.89
CA GLN A 695 -6.12 -22.71 16.17
C GLN A 695 -7.64 -22.73 16.20
N ALA A 696 -8.31 -21.77 15.53
CA ALA A 696 -9.76 -21.72 15.43
C ALA A 696 -10.35 -22.96 14.71
N GLU A 697 -9.62 -23.55 13.76
CA GLU A 697 -10.03 -24.78 13.06
C GLU A 697 -9.98 -26.01 13.96
N ASN A 698 -8.92 -26.15 14.76
CA ASN A 698 -8.72 -27.33 15.61
C ASN A 698 -9.76 -27.42 16.72
N ARG A 699 -10.19 -26.30 17.30
CA ARG A 699 -11.27 -26.25 18.32
C ARG A 699 -12.65 -26.60 17.73
N GLY A 700 -12.87 -26.37 16.44
CA GLY A 700 -14.11 -26.79 15.75
C GLY A 700 -14.16 -28.29 15.44
N LYS A 701 -13.01 -28.99 15.39
CA LYS A 701 -12.92 -30.45 15.15
C LYS A 701 -12.97 -31.25 16.46
N GLY A 702 -12.61 -30.66 17.60
CA GLY A 702 -12.58 -31.32 18.91
C GLY A 702 -13.88 -31.23 19.73
N GLY A 703 -14.91 -30.52 19.24
CA GLY A 703 -16.20 -30.33 19.94
C GLY A 703 -17.19 -31.48 19.83
N GLY A 704 -16.76 -32.70 19.49
CA GLY A 704 -17.59 -33.90 19.38
C GLY A 704 -17.49 -34.90 20.53
N SER A 705 -16.76 -34.61 21.61
CA SER A 705 -16.73 -35.42 22.82
C SER A 705 -16.22 -34.59 24.01
N GLU A 706 -17.12 -33.99 24.73
CA GLU A 706 -17.14 -33.87 26.19
C GLU A 706 -18.24 -32.87 26.57
N VAL A 707 -19.21 -33.40 27.26
CA VAL A 707 -20.34 -32.71 27.91
C VAL A 707 -19.86 -31.79 29.01
#